data_492239cfcba95da3d8d3c73eff5ca2ab
#
_entry.id   492239cfcba95da3d8d3c73eff5ca2ab
#
_cell.length_a   1.000
_cell.length_b   1.000
_cell.length_c   1.000
_cell.angle_alpha   90.00
_cell.angle_beta   90.00
_cell.angle_gamma   90.00
#
_symmetry.space_group_name_H-M   'P 1'
#
loop_
_entity.id
_entity.type
_entity.pdbx_description
1 polymer ?
#
loop_
_entity_poly.entity_id
_entity_poly.type
_entity_poly.pdbx_seq_one_letter_code
_entity_poly.pdbx_strand_id
1 'polypeptide(L)'
;MKLFTLVLDHPKKTLFFIGLVTSVLAYSLTKLNYDFTIEQLFAKDKEETKAYFDFQEEFSREDNVLLLVHKIPNSYSNKFSNDLDSLVNNFRNSFYFLEIISLADSYSLDNVVGHKSDGLESISSRLLNMTSPDSAYGAIWLKLKDDFNSFDERKVVIDFIKSSTSNLNWDWTYSGLPVVRNTYVDYMIQDNIKFIPPVALILIISLSFLFRNWIYVILPLLTVLITAIWILGVMSVSGKGLNVMTYMVPTLLFIIGVSDSIHFLSRLNIYLVKGIDIKNALKLSIKDMGIALFLTSLTTAIGFMALLYSSISIVQEFGVFIATGVFIAYLLTLTFIPASLMLLKNVVNIKSLSSKNTRLTLLKKFSNLVKSRPKSIVFISILFTSLSLIGASKVATGSSLLSDLHPKSSLYVDLKNVEKWFGGILPMEVIIVKNDSVDIAIYDSMIIGHVKDFQEYLFSLFPHSNWISLPIILEEVFYEINPLEEFPPDQEMIDQLFVLTQGETQGFINFDENKIRISGMLPDLSSDELASIKDSIMMFTKHNFPDWLSVIITGTMPVALSTNNYLIIDLFSGFGLAFIFISIVMGLLFLSVRIGFISMLPNLIPIIFAAGYLGFAGIPIRPPIAITFSICLGIAVDDSLHFLFRFWQERKKNSNMDKAISNTIETTGLAMLTSTIVLVSGFIVITVSTFIPTSQFGVISAITLTVALITDITLLPALLYLFPVQFIKDKNND
;
A
#
# COMPACT_ATOMS: atom_id res chain seq x y z
N MET A 1 -4.51 -16.18 -32.80
CA MET A 1 -5.29 -17.44 -32.77
C MET A 1 -4.55 -18.60 -33.45
N LYS A 2 -4.02 -18.45 -34.68
CA LYS A 2 -3.24 -19.52 -35.34
C LYS A 2 -2.02 -19.97 -34.50
N LEU A 3 -1.33 -19.04 -33.80
CA LEU A 3 -0.20 -19.34 -32.94
C LEU A 3 -0.58 -20.32 -31.80
N PHE A 4 -1.73 -20.09 -31.17
CA PHE A 4 -2.19 -20.96 -30.06
C PHE A 4 -2.62 -22.37 -30.54
N THR A 5 -3.03 -22.52 -31.80
CA THR A 5 -3.32 -23.85 -32.33
C THR A 5 -2.06 -24.68 -32.62
N LEU A 6 -0.89 -24.03 -32.86
CA LEU A 6 0.40 -24.70 -33.00
C LEU A 6 0.84 -25.42 -31.71
N VAL A 7 0.39 -24.91 -30.54
CA VAL A 7 0.62 -25.57 -29.24
C VAL A 7 0.05 -26.97 -29.20
N LEU A 8 -1.09 -27.22 -29.85
CA LEU A 8 -1.75 -28.53 -29.93
C LEU A 8 -0.97 -29.53 -30.79
N ASP A 9 -0.19 -29.05 -31.75
CA ASP A 9 0.62 -29.89 -32.63
C ASP A 9 1.99 -30.20 -32.01
N HIS A 10 2.51 -29.36 -31.12
CA HIS A 10 3.81 -29.51 -30.46
C HIS A 10 3.76 -29.39 -28.91
N PRO A 11 2.90 -30.16 -28.20
CA PRO A 11 2.65 -29.94 -26.77
C PRO A 11 3.93 -30.17 -25.91
N LYS A 12 4.76 -31.17 -26.25
CA LYS A 12 6.00 -31.45 -25.52
C LYS A 12 7.01 -30.29 -25.62
N LYS A 13 7.16 -29.70 -26.81
CA LYS A 13 8.08 -28.55 -27.00
C LYS A 13 7.58 -27.32 -26.22
N THR A 14 6.27 -27.09 -26.23
CA THR A 14 5.65 -25.99 -25.48
C THR A 14 5.88 -26.13 -23.97
N LEU A 15 5.63 -27.31 -23.41
CA LEU A 15 5.87 -27.53 -21.97
C LEU A 15 7.35 -27.48 -21.60
N PHE A 16 8.24 -27.97 -22.48
CA PHE A 16 9.68 -27.85 -22.28
C PHE A 16 10.12 -26.37 -22.23
N PHE A 17 9.63 -25.55 -23.16
CA PHE A 17 9.94 -24.12 -23.19
C PHE A 17 9.42 -23.41 -21.93
N ILE A 18 8.15 -23.67 -21.54
CA ILE A 18 7.58 -23.10 -20.30
C ILE A 18 8.40 -23.54 -19.08
N GLY A 19 8.76 -24.83 -19.00
CA GLY A 19 9.60 -25.35 -17.93
C GLY A 19 10.99 -24.69 -17.86
N LEU A 20 11.63 -24.48 -19.02
CA LEU A 20 12.93 -23.81 -19.11
C LEU A 20 12.83 -22.37 -18.59
N VAL A 21 11.86 -21.59 -19.09
CA VAL A 21 11.66 -20.20 -18.63
C VAL A 21 11.35 -20.16 -17.14
N THR A 22 10.50 -21.09 -16.67
CA THR A 22 10.15 -21.18 -15.22
C THR A 22 11.39 -21.48 -14.38
N SER A 23 12.28 -22.38 -14.83
CA SER A 23 13.51 -22.72 -14.10
C SER A 23 14.48 -21.54 -14.02
N VAL A 24 14.64 -20.79 -15.12
CA VAL A 24 15.52 -19.61 -15.17
C VAL A 24 14.99 -18.51 -14.24
N LEU A 25 13.68 -18.23 -14.31
CA LEU A 25 13.06 -17.21 -13.46
C LEU A 25 12.96 -17.65 -12.00
N ALA A 26 12.74 -18.95 -11.73
CA ALA A 26 12.80 -19.49 -10.37
C ALA A 26 14.19 -19.34 -9.74
N TYR A 27 15.25 -19.54 -10.53
CA TYR A 27 16.61 -19.28 -10.05
C TYR A 27 16.83 -17.82 -9.68
N SER A 28 16.25 -16.87 -10.40
CA SER A 28 16.39 -15.44 -10.07
C SER A 28 15.73 -15.07 -8.74
N LEU A 29 14.75 -15.85 -8.25
CA LEU A 29 14.11 -15.60 -6.95
C LEU A 29 15.08 -15.66 -5.76
N THR A 30 16.22 -16.34 -5.90
CA THR A 30 17.26 -16.36 -4.85
C THR A 30 17.87 -14.99 -4.59
N LYS A 31 17.67 -14.03 -5.50
CA LYS A 31 18.15 -12.64 -5.39
C LYS A 31 17.03 -11.65 -5.07
N LEU A 32 15.80 -12.14 -4.85
CA LEU A 32 14.66 -11.29 -4.55
C LEU A 32 14.70 -10.88 -3.09
N ASN A 33 14.81 -9.59 -2.84
CA ASN A 33 14.89 -9.00 -1.52
C ASN A 33 13.55 -8.36 -1.12
N TYR A 34 13.29 -8.29 0.18
CA TYR A 34 12.29 -7.39 0.72
C TYR A 34 12.95 -6.03 0.94
N ASP A 35 12.30 -4.99 0.46
CA ASP A 35 12.78 -3.63 0.58
C ASP A 35 11.64 -2.71 1.00
N PHE A 36 11.81 -2.07 2.16
CA PHE A 36 10.88 -1.07 2.63
C PHE A 36 11.64 0.11 3.24
N THR A 37 11.48 1.24 2.57
CA THR A 37 11.85 2.55 3.10
C THR A 37 10.66 3.49 2.97
N ILE A 38 10.52 4.44 3.89
CA ILE A 38 9.39 5.37 3.88
C ILE A 38 9.47 6.31 2.68
N GLU A 39 10.68 6.60 2.22
CA GLU A 39 10.94 7.44 1.04
C GLU A 39 10.36 6.85 -0.25
N GLN A 40 10.13 5.54 -0.29
CA GLN A 40 9.42 4.91 -1.42
C GLN A 40 7.95 5.37 -1.53
N LEU A 41 7.39 5.89 -0.44
CA LEU A 41 6.05 6.46 -0.42
C LEU A 41 6.02 7.94 -0.86
N PHE A 42 7.16 8.58 -1.04
CA PHE A 42 7.22 9.99 -1.41
C PHE A 42 6.78 10.22 -2.86
N ALA A 43 6.03 11.29 -3.08
CA ALA A 43 5.63 11.70 -4.42
C ALA A 43 6.84 12.25 -5.18
N LYS A 44 7.12 11.68 -6.36
CA LYS A 44 8.18 12.19 -7.23
C LYS A 44 7.87 13.62 -7.68
N ASP A 45 8.93 14.39 -7.93
CA ASP A 45 8.87 15.74 -8.52
C ASP A 45 8.07 16.78 -7.72
N LYS A 46 7.82 16.53 -6.41
CA LYS A 46 7.22 17.50 -5.51
C LYS A 46 8.28 18.31 -4.77
N GLU A 47 7.96 19.57 -4.47
CA GLU A 47 8.88 20.47 -3.77
C GLU A 47 9.23 19.95 -2.38
N GLU A 48 8.25 19.38 -1.65
CA GLU A 48 8.48 18.81 -0.33
C GLU A 48 9.46 17.62 -0.36
N THR A 49 9.39 16.80 -1.43
CA THR A 49 10.30 15.67 -1.61
C THR A 49 11.72 16.16 -1.91
N LYS A 50 11.87 17.21 -2.72
CA LYS A 50 13.19 17.81 -2.98
C LYS A 50 13.77 18.41 -1.71
N ALA A 51 12.98 19.22 -1.02
CA ALA A 51 13.40 19.86 0.25
C ALA A 51 13.84 18.81 1.29
N TYR A 52 13.24 17.62 1.30
CA TYR A 52 13.65 16.52 2.16
C TYR A 52 15.03 15.94 1.78
N PHE A 53 15.28 15.70 0.49
CA PHE A 53 16.57 15.18 0.06
C PHE A 53 17.67 16.24 0.21
N ASP A 54 17.41 17.52 -0.09
CA ASP A 54 18.33 18.62 0.17
C ASP A 54 18.67 18.68 1.67
N PHE A 55 17.67 18.56 2.55
CA PHE A 55 17.87 18.49 3.99
C PHE A 55 18.76 17.30 4.41
N GLN A 56 18.57 16.11 3.84
CA GLN A 56 19.40 14.95 4.18
C GLN A 56 20.86 15.12 3.75
N GLU A 57 21.11 15.77 2.61
CA GLU A 57 22.47 16.08 2.15
C GLU A 57 23.15 17.11 3.05
N GLU A 58 22.41 18.10 3.59
CA GLU A 58 22.92 19.19 4.37
C GLU A 58 23.09 18.86 5.87
N PHE A 59 22.12 18.16 6.47
CA PHE A 59 22.04 17.94 7.92
C PHE A 59 22.13 16.49 8.36
N SER A 60 22.37 15.57 7.44
CA SER A 60 22.33 14.12 7.66
C SER A 60 20.93 13.55 7.90
N ARG A 61 20.84 12.23 7.94
CA ARG A 61 19.56 11.48 8.08
C ARG A 61 19.04 11.53 9.52
N GLU A 62 17.79 11.91 9.71
CA GLU A 62 17.06 11.87 10.98
C GLU A 62 16.34 10.53 11.21
N ASP A 63 16.13 9.76 10.14
CA ASP A 63 15.31 8.55 10.12
C ASP A 63 16.04 7.27 10.52
N ASN A 64 17.33 7.37 10.85
CA ASN A 64 18.18 6.27 11.30
C ASN A 64 18.36 6.21 12.83
N VAL A 65 17.41 6.78 13.58
CA VAL A 65 17.45 6.79 15.04
C VAL A 65 16.55 5.70 15.62
N LEU A 66 17.12 4.87 16.51
CA LEU A 66 16.38 3.96 17.38
C LEU A 66 16.22 4.58 18.75
N LEU A 67 15.07 4.42 19.34
CA LEU A 67 14.76 4.81 20.71
C LEU A 67 14.50 3.56 21.55
N LEU A 68 15.31 3.35 22.56
CA LEU A 68 15.12 2.28 23.56
C LEU A 68 14.61 2.90 24.84
N VAL A 69 13.40 2.55 25.23
CA VAL A 69 12.76 3.10 26.42
C VAL A 69 12.71 2.04 27.51
N HIS A 70 13.07 2.42 28.71
CA HIS A 70 13.03 1.57 29.91
C HIS A 70 12.39 2.32 31.09
N LYS A 71 11.82 1.57 32.01
CA LYS A 71 11.29 2.14 33.26
C LYS A 71 12.42 2.51 34.20
N ILE A 72 12.37 3.71 34.77
CA ILE A 72 13.30 4.17 35.80
C ILE A 72 12.80 3.63 37.16
N PRO A 73 13.61 2.95 37.95
CA PRO A 73 13.20 2.49 39.28
C PRO A 73 13.00 3.65 40.24
N ASN A 74 12.01 3.55 41.14
CA ASN A 74 11.65 4.59 42.12
C ASN A 74 12.77 5.00 43.06
N SER A 75 13.80 4.17 43.23
CA SER A 75 15.03 4.49 43.92
C SER A 75 16.21 4.24 42.99
N TYR A 76 16.90 5.31 42.64
CA TYR A 76 18.15 5.22 41.89
C TYR A 76 19.16 4.43 42.71
N SER A 77 19.48 3.23 42.26
CA SER A 77 20.49 2.39 42.89
C SER A 77 21.77 2.42 42.07
N ASN A 78 22.93 2.38 42.75
CA ASN A 78 24.23 2.24 42.07
C ASN A 78 24.27 1.04 41.11
N LYS A 79 23.45 0.00 41.39
CA LYS A 79 23.30 -1.13 40.46
C LYS A 79 22.64 -0.75 39.17
N PHE A 80 21.56 0.05 39.21
CA PHE A 80 20.87 0.50 38.00
C PHE A 80 21.79 1.35 37.11
N SER A 81 22.51 2.31 37.72
CA SER A 81 23.48 3.14 36.99
C SER A 81 24.59 2.28 36.35
N ASN A 82 25.20 1.36 37.11
CA ASN A 82 26.25 0.49 36.60
C ASN A 82 25.76 -0.45 35.48
N ASP A 83 24.52 -0.95 35.58
CA ASP A 83 23.93 -1.80 34.57
C ASP A 83 23.64 -0.99 33.27
N LEU A 84 23.16 0.24 33.41
CA LEU A 84 22.93 1.17 32.29
C LEU A 84 24.24 1.56 31.60
N ASP A 85 25.26 1.94 32.40
CA ASP A 85 26.60 2.29 31.89
C ASP A 85 27.23 1.11 31.14
N SER A 86 27.12 -0.09 31.70
CA SER A 86 27.62 -1.31 31.06
C SER A 86 26.94 -1.58 29.72
N LEU A 87 25.61 -1.40 29.65
CA LEU A 87 24.83 -1.57 28.41
C LEU A 87 25.23 -0.52 27.38
N VAL A 88 25.27 0.76 27.75
CA VAL A 88 25.66 1.87 26.88
C VAL A 88 27.09 1.70 26.36
N ASN A 89 28.03 1.30 27.23
CA ASN A 89 29.41 1.01 26.82
C ASN A 89 29.47 -0.18 25.84
N ASN A 90 28.64 -1.21 26.01
CA ASN A 90 28.55 -2.31 25.05
C ASN A 90 28.08 -1.79 23.67
N PHE A 91 27.10 -0.89 23.64
CA PHE A 91 26.67 -0.26 22.40
C PHE A 91 27.77 0.62 21.79
N ARG A 92 28.47 1.44 22.57
CA ARG A 92 29.58 2.31 22.12
C ARG A 92 30.73 1.52 21.52
N ASN A 93 31.03 0.37 22.08
CA ASN A 93 32.09 -0.53 21.59
C ASN A 93 31.65 -1.32 20.34
N SER A 94 30.37 -1.24 19.95
CA SER A 94 29.87 -1.91 18.76
C SER A 94 30.16 -1.09 17.50
N PHE A 95 30.21 -1.76 16.36
CA PHE A 95 30.43 -1.13 15.06
C PHE A 95 29.16 -0.42 14.51
N TYR A 96 27.98 -0.68 15.08
CA TYR A 96 26.69 -0.37 14.46
C TYR A 96 26.27 1.09 14.57
N PHE A 97 26.69 1.81 15.61
CA PHE A 97 26.17 3.13 15.92
C PHE A 97 27.17 4.24 15.61
N LEU A 98 26.62 5.36 15.14
CA LEU A 98 27.36 6.61 14.90
C LEU A 98 27.42 7.44 16.18
N GLU A 99 26.29 7.55 16.86
CA GLU A 99 26.10 8.36 18.06
C GLU A 99 25.17 7.63 19.04
N ILE A 100 25.45 7.75 20.34
CA ILE A 100 24.64 7.18 21.42
C ILE A 100 24.48 8.24 22.49
N ILE A 101 23.23 8.54 22.85
CA ILE A 101 22.89 9.48 23.91
C ILE A 101 22.02 8.74 24.94
N SER A 102 22.35 8.88 26.21
CA SER A 102 21.64 8.21 27.30
C SER A 102 21.77 8.95 28.63
N LEU A 103 20.95 8.60 29.61
CA LEU A 103 21.08 9.11 30.97
C LEU A 103 22.43 8.78 31.63
N ALA A 104 23.16 7.77 31.13
CA ALA A 104 24.50 7.46 31.61
C ALA A 104 25.48 8.63 31.36
N ASP A 105 25.24 9.46 30.36
CA ASP A 105 26.09 10.61 30.04
C ASP A 105 26.02 11.72 31.09
N SER A 106 24.87 11.89 31.78
CA SER A 106 24.72 12.87 32.86
C SER A 106 25.59 12.56 34.08
N TYR A 107 25.74 11.29 34.41
CA TYR A 107 26.52 10.88 35.56
C TYR A 107 28.05 11.01 35.37
N SER A 108 28.51 10.94 34.13
CA SER A 108 29.91 11.16 33.81
C SER A 108 30.31 12.63 33.93
N LEU A 109 29.40 13.56 33.67
CA LEU A 109 29.58 15.00 33.79
C LEU A 109 29.65 15.43 35.27
N ASP A 110 28.76 14.93 36.13
CA ASP A 110 28.77 15.22 37.57
C ASP A 110 30.07 14.77 38.26
N ASN A 111 30.69 13.69 37.79
CA ASN A 111 31.98 13.21 38.32
C ASN A 111 33.17 14.06 37.82
N VAL A 112 33.06 14.73 36.67
CA VAL A 112 34.13 15.58 36.11
C VAL A 112 34.10 17.01 36.67
N VAL A 113 32.90 17.55 36.95
CA VAL A 113 32.73 18.95 37.40
C VAL A 113 32.76 19.10 38.92
N GLY A 114 32.68 18.01 39.68
CA GLY A 114 32.93 18.04 41.16
C GLY A 114 31.86 18.76 41.99
N HIS A 115 30.72 19.09 41.44
CA HIS A 115 29.61 19.71 42.16
C HIS A 115 28.46 18.72 42.37
N LYS A 116 28.30 18.32 43.65
CA LYS A 116 27.05 17.74 44.12
C LYS A 116 25.98 18.84 44.13
N SER A 117 25.19 18.92 43.08
CA SER A 117 23.92 19.62 43.13
C SER A 117 22.83 18.60 43.50
N ASP A 118 22.17 18.85 44.62
CA ASP A 118 20.94 18.16 45.01
C ASP A 118 19.85 18.51 44.02
N GLY A 119 19.58 17.61 43.09
CA GLY A 119 18.44 17.70 42.21
C GLY A 119 18.80 17.58 40.70
N LEU A 120 17.94 16.94 39.99
CA LEU A 120 17.92 16.76 38.53
C LEU A 120 17.98 18.07 37.67
N GLU A 121 18.34 19.21 38.29
CA GLU A 121 18.22 20.56 37.71
C GLU A 121 19.39 21.00 36.82
N SER A 122 20.46 20.22 36.71
CA SER A 122 21.61 20.57 35.85
C SER A 122 21.83 19.57 34.71
N ILE A 123 20.75 19.02 34.20
CA ILE A 123 20.81 18.08 33.08
C ILE A 123 20.70 18.87 31.78
N SER A 124 21.67 18.74 30.87
CA SER A 124 21.66 19.41 29.58
C SER A 124 20.34 19.15 28.81
N SER A 125 19.89 20.10 28.01
CA SER A 125 18.62 20.02 27.24
C SER A 125 18.54 18.76 26.39
N ARG A 126 19.66 18.22 25.93
CA ARG A 126 19.76 16.89 25.30
C ARG A 126 19.36 15.77 26.26
N LEU A 127 19.63 15.90 27.54
CA LEU A 127 19.35 14.90 28.56
C LEU A 127 17.95 15.05 29.14
N LEU A 128 17.39 16.25 29.19
CA LEU A 128 15.98 16.48 29.54
C LEU A 128 15.03 15.70 28.59
N ASN A 129 15.43 15.54 27.34
CA ASN A 129 14.69 14.75 26.35
C ASN A 129 14.90 13.24 26.50
N MET A 130 15.76 12.77 27.40
CA MET A 130 16.00 11.35 27.69
C MET A 130 15.11 10.81 28.80
N THR A 131 14.30 11.64 29.45
CA THR A 131 13.32 11.22 30.45
C THR A 131 11.92 11.64 30.08
N SER A 132 10.91 10.82 30.47
CA SER A 132 9.52 11.26 30.40
C SER A 132 9.28 12.43 31.37
N PRO A 133 8.29 13.30 31.16
CA PRO A 133 8.00 14.46 32.02
C PRO A 133 7.75 14.11 33.49
N ASP A 134 7.28 12.90 33.76
CA ASP A 134 7.08 12.35 35.10
C ASP A 134 8.32 11.64 35.66
N SER A 135 9.44 11.65 34.94
CA SER A 135 10.70 10.93 35.25
C SER A 135 10.54 9.43 35.51
N ALA A 136 9.43 8.83 35.04
CA ALA A 136 9.15 7.40 35.24
C ALA A 136 9.84 6.51 34.19
N TYR A 137 10.19 7.07 33.03
CA TYR A 137 10.81 6.36 31.91
C TYR A 137 12.05 7.08 31.42
N GLY A 138 13.10 6.31 31.12
CA GLY A 138 14.32 6.78 30.50
C GLY A 138 14.45 6.25 29.08
N ALA A 139 15.15 7.00 28.23
CA ALA A 139 15.40 6.63 26.85
C ALA A 139 16.91 6.53 26.55
N ILE A 140 17.29 5.66 25.65
CA ILE A 140 18.60 5.59 25.01
C ILE A 140 18.39 5.85 23.53
N TRP A 141 19.03 6.87 22.98
CA TRP A 141 19.02 7.21 21.57
C TRP A 141 20.21 6.55 20.89
N LEU A 142 19.96 5.79 19.84
CA LEU A 142 20.97 5.07 19.08
C LEU A 142 20.86 5.49 17.61
N LYS A 143 21.79 6.32 17.14
CA LYS A 143 21.87 6.69 15.72
C LYS A 143 22.67 5.64 14.97
N LEU A 144 22.01 4.95 14.03
CA LEU A 144 22.65 3.96 13.16
C LEU A 144 23.60 4.61 12.17
N LYS A 145 24.65 3.90 11.79
CA LYS A 145 25.46 4.27 10.61
C LYS A 145 24.67 4.04 9.34
N ASP A 146 24.98 4.81 8.31
CA ASP A 146 24.28 4.78 7.03
C ASP A 146 24.46 3.46 6.25
N ASP A 147 25.43 2.64 6.62
CA ASP A 147 25.66 1.31 6.03
C ASP A 147 24.53 0.29 6.35
N PHE A 148 23.67 0.57 7.34
CA PHE A 148 22.62 -0.34 7.80
C PHE A 148 21.23 0.03 7.26
N ASN A 149 21.10 0.16 5.93
CA ASN A 149 19.86 0.59 5.28
C ASN A 149 18.98 -0.55 4.78
N SER A 150 19.52 -1.76 4.54
CA SER A 150 18.72 -2.91 4.11
C SER A 150 17.98 -3.57 5.28
N PHE A 151 16.94 -4.36 4.97
CA PHE A 151 16.19 -5.12 5.97
C PHE A 151 17.09 -6.06 6.78
N ASP A 152 17.94 -6.83 6.10
CA ASP A 152 18.79 -7.83 6.75
C ASP A 152 19.84 -7.18 7.65
N GLU A 153 20.45 -6.08 7.22
CA GLU A 153 21.42 -5.32 8.00
C GLU A 153 20.76 -4.72 9.25
N ARG A 154 19.62 -4.02 9.11
CA ARG A 154 18.87 -3.50 10.26
C ARG A 154 18.45 -4.59 11.23
N LYS A 155 18.05 -5.76 10.71
CA LYS A 155 17.65 -6.90 11.54
C LYS A 155 18.79 -7.38 12.43
N VAL A 156 20.00 -7.47 11.89
CA VAL A 156 21.20 -7.84 12.67
C VAL A 156 21.39 -6.86 13.84
N VAL A 157 21.26 -5.55 13.59
CA VAL A 157 21.41 -4.53 14.64
C VAL A 157 20.29 -4.64 15.68
N ILE A 158 19.05 -4.78 15.25
CA ILE A 158 17.89 -4.91 16.16
C ILE A 158 18.01 -6.19 17.01
N ASP A 159 18.45 -7.29 16.43
CA ASP A 159 18.66 -8.55 17.15
C ASP A 159 19.84 -8.42 18.14
N PHE A 160 20.91 -7.71 17.79
CA PHE A 160 22.01 -7.37 18.70
C PHE A 160 21.50 -6.53 19.90
N ILE A 161 20.69 -5.50 19.64
CA ILE A 161 20.10 -4.68 20.70
C ILE A 161 19.23 -5.54 21.62
N LYS A 162 18.31 -6.33 21.06
CA LYS A 162 17.42 -7.20 21.84
C LYS A 162 18.19 -8.23 22.66
N SER A 163 19.26 -8.80 22.13
CA SER A 163 20.10 -9.74 22.87
C SER A 163 20.86 -9.07 24.02
N SER A 164 21.36 -7.86 23.80
CA SER A 164 22.06 -7.07 24.82
C SER A 164 21.13 -6.64 25.96
N THR A 165 19.91 -6.22 25.64
CA THR A 165 18.90 -5.77 26.60
C THR A 165 18.24 -6.93 27.35
N SER A 166 18.15 -8.13 26.75
CA SER A 166 17.54 -9.31 27.38
C SER A 166 18.27 -9.82 28.63
N ASN A 167 19.55 -9.46 28.80
CA ASN A 167 20.32 -9.78 29.99
C ASN A 167 19.92 -8.96 31.23
N LEU A 168 19.21 -7.85 31.00
CA LEU A 168 18.66 -7.00 32.04
C LEU A 168 17.19 -7.31 32.23
N ASN A 169 16.73 -7.60 33.44
CA ASN A 169 15.32 -7.84 33.76
C ASN A 169 14.53 -6.50 33.80
N TRP A 170 14.61 -5.71 32.73
CA TRP A 170 13.89 -4.45 32.60
C TRP A 170 12.81 -4.59 31.54
N ASP A 171 11.73 -3.82 31.69
CA ASP A 171 10.70 -3.71 30.65
C ASP A 171 11.20 -2.76 29.57
N TRP A 172 11.50 -3.31 28.40
CA TRP A 172 12.02 -2.55 27.26
C TRP A 172 10.94 -2.30 26.22
N THR A 173 10.88 -1.07 25.74
CA THR A 173 10.09 -0.66 24.58
C THR A 173 11.02 -0.19 23.47
N TYR A 174 10.84 -0.71 22.26
CA TYR A 174 11.68 -0.41 21.10
C TYR A 174 10.91 0.45 20.11
N SER A 175 11.45 1.61 19.75
CA SER A 175 10.83 2.57 18.86
C SER A 175 11.84 3.16 17.85
N GLY A 176 11.37 4.07 17.02
CA GLY A 176 12.14 4.69 15.94
C GLY A 176 11.87 4.06 14.58
N LEU A 177 12.13 4.83 13.52
CA LEU A 177 11.83 4.43 12.15
C LEU A 177 12.53 3.12 11.72
N PRO A 178 13.77 2.80 12.12
CA PRO A 178 14.39 1.52 11.81
C PRO A 178 13.61 0.31 12.35
N VAL A 179 13.04 0.42 13.56
CA VAL A 179 12.20 -0.63 14.15
C VAL A 179 10.89 -0.77 13.38
N VAL A 180 10.25 0.35 13.06
CA VAL A 180 9.02 0.39 12.25
C VAL A 180 9.26 -0.28 10.90
N ARG A 181 10.30 0.13 10.17
CA ARG A 181 10.65 -0.44 8.85
C ARG A 181 10.85 -1.96 8.91
N ASN A 182 11.61 -2.44 9.88
CA ASN A 182 11.86 -3.88 10.03
C ASN A 182 10.59 -4.65 10.38
N THR A 183 9.79 -4.13 11.31
CA THR A 183 8.54 -4.78 11.72
C THR A 183 7.53 -4.83 10.58
N TYR A 184 7.47 -3.79 9.74
CA TYR A 184 6.63 -3.80 8.54
C TYR A 184 7.01 -4.92 7.57
N VAL A 185 8.31 -5.12 7.32
CA VAL A 185 8.77 -6.24 6.47
C VAL A 185 8.43 -7.59 7.09
N ASP A 186 8.63 -7.75 8.40
CA ASP A 186 8.23 -8.98 9.11
C ASP A 186 6.72 -9.25 8.96
N TYR A 187 5.89 -8.22 9.05
CA TYR A 187 4.43 -8.35 8.82
C TYR A 187 4.10 -8.73 7.38
N MET A 188 4.79 -8.15 6.36
CA MET A 188 4.61 -8.52 4.96
C MET A 188 4.93 -10.00 4.72
N ILE A 189 6.03 -10.50 5.29
CA ILE A 189 6.42 -11.91 5.19
C ILE A 189 5.36 -12.79 5.86
N GLN A 190 4.92 -12.43 7.07
CA GLN A 190 3.89 -13.17 7.78
C GLN A 190 2.55 -13.17 7.04
N ASP A 191 2.15 -12.05 6.44
CA ASP A 191 0.92 -11.95 5.67
C ASP A 191 0.94 -12.86 4.45
N ASN A 192 2.05 -12.94 3.71
CA ASN A 192 2.18 -13.89 2.60
C ASN A 192 2.04 -15.34 3.05
N ILE A 193 2.64 -15.71 4.20
CA ILE A 193 2.49 -17.05 4.78
C ILE A 193 1.04 -17.31 5.21
N LYS A 194 0.35 -16.30 5.73
CA LYS A 194 -1.07 -16.40 6.15
C LYS A 194 -2.03 -16.45 4.96
N PHE A 195 -1.72 -15.80 3.82
CA PHE A 195 -2.65 -15.66 2.70
C PHE A 195 -2.54 -16.80 1.68
N ILE A 196 -1.33 -17.17 1.25
CA ILE A 196 -1.14 -18.08 0.13
C ILE A 196 -1.75 -19.46 0.38
N PRO A 197 -1.53 -20.15 1.53
CA PRO A 197 -2.10 -21.45 1.77
C PRO A 197 -3.64 -21.48 1.85
N PRO A 198 -4.32 -20.56 2.59
CA PRO A 198 -5.78 -20.53 2.59
C PRO A 198 -6.37 -20.19 1.23
N VAL A 199 -5.78 -19.23 0.47
CA VAL A 199 -6.22 -18.93 -0.89
C VAL A 199 -6.09 -20.16 -1.77
N ALA A 200 -4.94 -20.87 -1.76
CA ALA A 200 -4.76 -22.10 -2.52
C ALA A 200 -5.79 -23.17 -2.12
N LEU A 201 -6.07 -23.34 -0.83
CA LEU A 201 -7.07 -24.27 -0.33
C LEU A 201 -8.48 -23.93 -0.83
N ILE A 202 -8.87 -22.64 -0.76
CA ILE A 202 -10.16 -22.17 -1.28
C ILE A 202 -10.27 -22.43 -2.78
N LEU A 203 -9.20 -22.18 -3.55
CA LEU A 203 -9.15 -22.48 -4.98
C LEU A 203 -9.33 -23.98 -5.23
N ILE A 204 -8.63 -24.86 -4.48
CA ILE A 204 -8.77 -26.32 -4.59
C ILE A 204 -10.20 -26.73 -4.33
N ILE A 205 -10.82 -26.25 -3.25
CA ILE A 205 -12.21 -26.60 -2.88
C ILE A 205 -13.18 -26.13 -3.96
N SER A 206 -13.06 -24.87 -4.38
CA SER A 206 -13.96 -24.26 -5.36
C SER A 206 -13.87 -24.93 -6.73
N LEU A 207 -12.65 -25.18 -7.23
CA LEU A 207 -12.42 -25.86 -8.50
C LEU A 207 -12.85 -27.33 -8.44
N SER A 208 -12.63 -28.03 -7.31
CA SER A 208 -13.08 -29.40 -7.11
C SER A 208 -14.60 -29.49 -7.12
N PHE A 209 -15.27 -28.52 -6.51
CA PHE A 209 -16.73 -28.44 -6.50
C PHE A 209 -17.30 -28.12 -7.90
N LEU A 210 -16.58 -27.30 -8.70
CA LEU A 210 -16.98 -26.93 -10.05
C LEU A 210 -16.79 -28.07 -11.04
N PHE A 211 -15.58 -28.63 -11.10
CA PHE A 211 -15.17 -29.55 -12.19
C PHE A 211 -15.22 -31.02 -11.83
N ARG A 212 -15.20 -31.39 -10.54
CA ARG A 212 -15.17 -32.78 -10.05
C ARG A 212 -14.12 -33.67 -10.74
N ASN A 213 -13.05 -33.04 -11.24
CA ASN A 213 -11.95 -33.70 -11.94
C ASN A 213 -10.64 -33.04 -11.45
N TRP A 214 -9.75 -33.87 -10.87
CA TRP A 214 -8.52 -33.38 -10.27
C TRP A 214 -7.57 -32.68 -11.27
N ILE A 215 -7.57 -33.07 -12.55
CA ILE A 215 -6.76 -32.43 -13.60
C ILE A 215 -7.22 -30.99 -13.79
N TYR A 216 -8.52 -30.74 -13.78
CA TYR A 216 -9.12 -29.40 -13.93
C TYR A 216 -9.00 -28.54 -12.66
N VAL A 217 -8.52 -29.13 -11.55
CA VAL A 217 -8.13 -28.41 -10.33
C VAL A 217 -6.65 -28.05 -10.37
N ILE A 218 -5.79 -29.04 -10.69
CA ILE A 218 -4.34 -28.83 -10.65
C ILE A 218 -3.85 -27.91 -11.76
N LEU A 219 -4.37 -28.02 -12.99
CA LEU A 219 -3.87 -27.22 -14.11
C LEU A 219 -4.05 -25.69 -13.90
N PRO A 220 -5.20 -25.16 -13.46
CA PRO A 220 -5.33 -23.76 -13.11
C PRO A 220 -4.39 -23.34 -11.99
N LEU A 221 -4.23 -24.15 -10.94
CA LEU A 221 -3.32 -23.85 -9.83
C LEU A 221 -1.86 -23.77 -10.28
N LEU A 222 -1.43 -24.72 -11.13
CA LEU A 222 -0.09 -24.67 -11.71
C LEU A 222 0.08 -23.46 -12.65
N THR A 223 -0.95 -23.11 -13.42
CA THR A 223 -0.91 -21.92 -14.28
C THR A 223 -0.63 -20.67 -13.45
N VAL A 224 -1.35 -20.50 -12.35
CA VAL A 224 -1.19 -19.34 -11.47
C VAL A 224 0.15 -19.38 -10.72
N LEU A 225 0.60 -20.54 -10.26
CA LEU A 225 1.90 -20.72 -9.62
C LEU A 225 3.05 -20.35 -10.59
N ILE A 226 3.00 -20.82 -11.83
CA ILE A 226 3.98 -20.47 -12.86
C ILE A 226 3.94 -18.96 -13.13
N THR A 227 2.74 -18.37 -13.20
CA THR A 227 2.57 -16.92 -13.38
C THR A 227 3.24 -16.14 -12.23
N ALA A 228 3.01 -16.55 -10.98
CA ALA A 228 3.63 -15.91 -9.81
C ALA A 228 5.16 -16.04 -9.84
N ILE A 229 5.69 -17.21 -10.19
CA ILE A 229 7.15 -17.41 -10.34
C ILE A 229 7.70 -16.51 -11.44
N TRP A 230 7.00 -16.36 -12.57
CA TRP A 230 7.46 -15.55 -13.68
C TRP A 230 7.48 -14.07 -13.30
N ILE A 231 6.46 -13.56 -12.64
CA ILE A 231 6.40 -12.15 -12.23
C ILE A 231 7.45 -11.85 -11.17
N LEU A 232 7.56 -12.66 -10.13
CA LEU A 232 8.58 -12.47 -9.09
C LEU A 232 9.99 -12.59 -9.68
N GLY A 233 10.18 -13.51 -10.62
CA GLY A 233 11.43 -13.64 -11.34
C GLY A 233 11.76 -12.42 -12.20
N VAL A 234 10.79 -11.84 -12.90
CA VAL A 234 10.94 -10.59 -13.66
C VAL A 234 11.26 -9.43 -12.72
N MET A 235 10.59 -9.31 -11.57
CA MET A 235 10.91 -8.31 -10.54
C MET A 235 12.37 -8.42 -10.11
N SER A 236 12.81 -9.62 -9.74
CA SER A 236 14.19 -9.90 -9.32
C SER A 236 15.23 -9.53 -10.39
N VAL A 237 15.00 -9.94 -11.66
CA VAL A 237 15.88 -9.60 -12.79
C VAL A 237 15.92 -8.09 -13.06
N SER A 238 14.80 -7.40 -12.81
CA SER A 238 14.71 -5.93 -12.96
C SER A 238 15.35 -5.17 -11.78
N GLY A 239 15.95 -5.86 -10.81
CA GLY A 239 16.51 -5.24 -9.60
C GLY A 239 15.45 -4.65 -8.65
N LYS A 240 14.19 -5.10 -8.75
CA LYS A 240 13.09 -4.63 -7.91
C LYS A 240 12.78 -5.64 -6.82
N GLY A 241 12.76 -5.16 -5.56
CA GLY A 241 12.39 -5.95 -4.40
C GLY A 241 10.88 -5.98 -4.14
N LEU A 242 10.49 -6.79 -3.15
CA LEU A 242 9.14 -6.78 -2.60
C LEU A 242 9.02 -5.65 -1.57
N ASN A 243 8.21 -4.66 -1.88
CA ASN A 243 7.90 -3.53 -1.01
C ASN A 243 6.47 -3.61 -0.45
N VAL A 244 6.05 -2.60 0.31
CA VAL A 244 4.73 -2.53 0.98
C VAL A 244 3.54 -2.67 0.03
N MET A 245 3.71 -2.47 -1.26
CA MET A 245 2.68 -2.67 -2.29
C MET A 245 2.87 -3.99 -3.03
N THR A 246 4.09 -4.26 -3.50
CA THR A 246 4.35 -5.40 -4.39
C THR A 246 4.37 -6.75 -3.68
N TYR A 247 4.46 -6.79 -2.33
CA TYR A 247 4.37 -8.07 -1.59
C TYR A 247 3.03 -8.79 -1.80
N MET A 248 1.96 -8.05 -2.14
CA MET A 248 0.64 -8.62 -2.42
C MET A 248 0.51 -9.21 -3.83
N VAL A 249 1.45 -8.92 -4.74
CA VAL A 249 1.38 -9.34 -6.16
C VAL A 249 1.17 -10.85 -6.31
N PRO A 250 1.92 -11.75 -5.63
CA PRO A 250 1.68 -13.19 -5.73
C PRO A 250 0.26 -13.57 -5.31
N THR A 251 -0.19 -13.10 -4.16
CA THR A 251 -1.52 -13.42 -3.62
C THR A 251 -2.64 -12.94 -4.55
N LEU A 252 -2.54 -11.72 -5.09
CA LEU A 252 -3.52 -11.19 -6.03
C LEU A 252 -3.55 -11.96 -7.35
N LEU A 253 -2.39 -12.36 -7.87
CA LEU A 253 -2.31 -13.19 -9.06
C LEU A 253 -2.91 -14.59 -8.82
N PHE A 254 -2.77 -15.16 -7.63
CA PHE A 254 -3.47 -16.41 -7.26
C PHE A 254 -4.98 -16.24 -7.29
N ILE A 255 -5.50 -15.10 -6.83
CA ILE A 255 -6.93 -14.83 -6.81
C ILE A 255 -7.46 -14.54 -8.22
N ILE A 256 -6.82 -13.62 -8.97
CA ILE A 256 -7.32 -13.11 -10.25
C ILE A 256 -7.01 -14.09 -11.40
N GLY A 257 -5.79 -14.63 -11.45
CA GLY A 257 -5.29 -15.40 -12.58
C GLY A 257 -6.00 -16.74 -12.81
N VAL A 258 -6.74 -17.25 -11.82
CA VAL A 258 -7.50 -18.50 -11.97
C VAL A 258 -8.77 -18.32 -12.81
N SER A 259 -9.33 -17.09 -12.91
CA SER A 259 -10.58 -16.78 -13.60
C SER A 259 -10.55 -17.20 -15.05
N ASP A 260 -9.52 -16.80 -15.80
CA ASP A 260 -9.34 -17.18 -17.22
C ASP A 260 -9.35 -18.70 -17.43
N SER A 261 -8.70 -19.44 -16.53
CA SER A 261 -8.66 -20.91 -16.56
C SER A 261 -10.05 -21.53 -16.33
N ILE A 262 -10.84 -20.96 -15.42
CA ILE A 262 -12.22 -21.41 -15.15
C ILE A 262 -13.09 -21.25 -16.40
N HIS A 263 -13.05 -20.09 -17.04
CA HIS A 263 -13.82 -19.79 -18.25
C HIS A 263 -13.40 -20.68 -19.41
N PHE A 264 -12.09 -20.86 -19.61
CA PHE A 264 -11.55 -21.74 -20.66
C PHE A 264 -11.96 -23.20 -20.47
N LEU A 265 -11.77 -23.75 -19.28
CA LEU A 265 -12.10 -25.15 -18.96
C LEU A 265 -13.61 -25.40 -18.96
N SER A 266 -14.41 -24.45 -18.52
CA SER A 266 -15.87 -24.54 -18.59
C SER A 266 -16.34 -24.64 -20.03
N ARG A 267 -15.74 -23.85 -20.94
CA ARG A 267 -16.05 -23.91 -22.37
C ARG A 267 -15.60 -25.22 -23.01
N LEU A 268 -14.40 -25.68 -22.69
CA LEU A 268 -13.87 -26.95 -23.13
C LEU A 268 -14.82 -28.11 -22.76
N ASN A 269 -15.28 -28.11 -21.51
CA ASN A 269 -16.17 -29.15 -21.00
C ASN A 269 -17.50 -29.21 -21.77
N ILE A 270 -18.06 -28.08 -22.22
CA ILE A 270 -19.27 -28.06 -23.06
C ILE A 270 -19.05 -28.82 -24.38
N TYR A 271 -17.86 -28.69 -24.99
CA TYR A 271 -17.55 -29.43 -26.22
C TYR A 271 -17.30 -30.92 -25.99
N LEU A 272 -16.62 -31.26 -24.89
CA LEU A 272 -16.37 -32.67 -24.54
C LEU A 272 -17.65 -33.41 -24.21
N VAL A 273 -18.61 -32.78 -23.52
CA VAL A 273 -19.94 -33.36 -23.23
C VAL A 273 -20.74 -33.61 -24.50
N LYS A 274 -20.52 -32.82 -25.58
CA LYS A 274 -21.12 -33.04 -26.91
C LYS A 274 -20.46 -34.18 -27.71
N GLY A 275 -19.46 -34.87 -27.13
CA GLY A 275 -18.79 -36.00 -27.78
C GLY A 275 -17.70 -35.57 -28.78
N ILE A 276 -17.26 -34.30 -28.78
CA ILE A 276 -16.18 -33.85 -29.64
C ILE A 276 -14.85 -34.33 -29.04
N ASP A 277 -13.98 -34.87 -29.87
CA ASP A 277 -12.65 -35.33 -29.43
C ASP A 277 -11.80 -34.18 -28.84
N ILE A 278 -10.89 -34.50 -27.94
CA ILE A 278 -10.18 -33.51 -27.13
C ILE A 278 -9.38 -32.49 -27.96
N LYS A 279 -8.74 -32.90 -29.06
CA LYS A 279 -7.97 -31.99 -29.94
C LYS A 279 -8.88 -30.97 -30.60
N ASN A 280 -10.00 -31.42 -31.15
CA ASN A 280 -10.98 -30.54 -31.81
C ASN A 280 -11.73 -29.69 -30.77
N ALA A 281 -12.06 -30.25 -29.60
CA ALA A 281 -12.67 -29.49 -28.49
C ALA A 281 -11.74 -28.36 -28.01
N LEU A 282 -10.45 -28.61 -27.82
CA LEU A 282 -9.44 -27.59 -27.50
C LEU A 282 -9.33 -26.52 -28.59
N LYS A 283 -9.27 -26.93 -29.86
CA LYS A 283 -9.21 -25.99 -30.99
C LYS A 283 -10.42 -25.07 -31.04
N LEU A 284 -11.62 -25.62 -30.83
CA LEU A 284 -12.85 -24.85 -30.75
C LEU A 284 -12.88 -23.92 -29.52
N SER A 285 -12.42 -24.39 -28.36
CA SER A 285 -12.35 -23.59 -27.14
C SER A 285 -11.39 -22.42 -27.29
N ILE A 286 -10.21 -22.64 -27.87
CA ILE A 286 -9.24 -21.56 -28.16
C ILE A 286 -9.86 -20.55 -29.13
N LYS A 287 -10.57 -21.00 -30.17
CA LYS A 287 -11.22 -20.13 -31.14
C LYS A 287 -12.32 -19.27 -30.50
N ASP A 288 -13.15 -19.87 -29.65
CA ASP A 288 -14.31 -19.21 -29.06
C ASP A 288 -13.93 -18.28 -27.89
N MET A 289 -12.99 -18.71 -27.05
CA MET A 289 -12.65 -18.00 -25.82
C MET A 289 -11.40 -17.14 -25.92
N GLY A 290 -10.48 -17.43 -26.86
CA GLY A 290 -9.18 -16.76 -26.89
C GLY A 290 -9.26 -15.25 -27.12
N ILE A 291 -10.25 -14.76 -27.88
CA ILE A 291 -10.47 -13.31 -28.05
C ILE A 291 -11.13 -12.73 -26.78
N ALA A 292 -12.12 -13.42 -26.23
CA ALA A 292 -12.79 -12.96 -25.01
C ALA A 292 -11.79 -12.84 -23.86
N LEU A 293 -10.98 -13.90 -23.61
CA LEU A 293 -9.94 -13.89 -22.58
C LEU A 293 -8.83 -12.83 -22.82
N PHE A 294 -8.48 -12.58 -24.09
CA PHE A 294 -7.55 -11.48 -24.39
C PHE A 294 -8.12 -10.12 -23.98
N LEU A 295 -9.40 -9.90 -24.27
CA LEU A 295 -10.06 -8.64 -24.00
C LEU A 295 -10.29 -8.43 -22.49
N THR A 296 -10.64 -9.49 -21.75
CA THR A 296 -10.75 -9.43 -20.30
C THR A 296 -9.41 -9.15 -19.66
N SER A 297 -8.35 -9.86 -20.07
CA SER A 297 -6.99 -9.59 -19.61
C SER A 297 -6.52 -8.18 -19.98
N LEU A 298 -6.93 -7.64 -21.15
CA LEU A 298 -6.61 -6.27 -21.57
C LEU A 298 -7.33 -5.25 -20.69
N THR A 299 -8.63 -5.42 -20.44
CA THR A 299 -9.41 -4.48 -19.60
C THR A 299 -8.93 -4.51 -18.16
N THR A 300 -8.61 -5.68 -17.63
CA THR A 300 -8.02 -5.84 -16.29
C THR A 300 -6.64 -5.18 -16.22
N ALA A 301 -5.79 -5.40 -17.23
CA ALA A 301 -4.49 -4.75 -17.30
C ALA A 301 -4.61 -3.21 -17.39
N ILE A 302 -5.59 -2.67 -18.15
CA ILE A 302 -5.87 -1.22 -18.18
C ILE A 302 -6.23 -0.71 -16.79
N GLY A 303 -7.05 -1.44 -16.02
CA GLY A 303 -7.38 -1.09 -14.63
C GLY A 303 -6.14 -0.98 -13.76
N PHE A 304 -5.20 -1.92 -13.86
CA PHE A 304 -3.93 -1.86 -13.13
C PHE A 304 -2.96 -0.81 -13.68
N MET A 305 -2.90 -0.63 -15.00
CA MET A 305 -2.06 0.40 -15.63
C MET A 305 -2.51 1.82 -15.33
N ALA A 306 -3.74 2.03 -14.89
CA ALA A 306 -4.23 3.32 -14.37
C ALA A 306 -3.37 3.82 -13.19
N LEU A 307 -2.76 2.91 -12.43
CA LEU A 307 -1.87 3.22 -11.32
C LEU A 307 -0.55 3.89 -11.76
N LEU A 308 -0.21 3.83 -13.05
CA LEU A 308 0.94 4.59 -13.62
C LEU A 308 0.73 6.10 -13.54
N TYR A 309 -0.50 6.56 -13.36
CA TYR A 309 -0.80 7.97 -13.18
C TYR A 309 -0.39 8.48 -11.79
N SER A 310 -0.12 7.59 -10.85
CA SER A 310 0.34 7.95 -9.51
C SER A 310 1.71 8.61 -9.55
N SER A 311 1.91 9.63 -8.72
CA SER A 311 3.23 10.24 -8.48
C SER A 311 4.17 9.36 -7.65
N ILE A 312 3.68 8.25 -7.06
CA ILE A 312 4.45 7.36 -6.20
C ILE A 312 4.97 6.15 -6.98
N SER A 313 6.29 5.93 -6.94
CA SER A 313 6.97 4.88 -7.71
C SER A 313 6.46 3.48 -7.42
N ILE A 314 6.30 3.11 -6.15
CA ILE A 314 5.91 1.75 -5.77
C ILE A 314 4.48 1.41 -6.19
N VAL A 315 3.60 2.42 -6.33
CA VAL A 315 2.24 2.25 -6.84
C VAL A 315 2.28 2.00 -8.36
N GLN A 316 3.14 2.73 -9.09
CA GLN A 316 3.37 2.50 -10.52
C GLN A 316 3.93 1.08 -10.77
N GLU A 317 4.95 0.68 -10.02
CA GLU A 317 5.56 -0.65 -10.11
C GLU A 317 4.55 -1.76 -9.86
N PHE A 318 3.75 -1.62 -8.81
CA PHE A 318 2.66 -2.55 -8.49
C PHE A 318 1.68 -2.71 -9.67
N GLY A 319 1.24 -1.60 -10.26
CA GLY A 319 0.36 -1.60 -11.42
C GLY A 319 0.95 -2.34 -12.62
N VAL A 320 2.22 -2.06 -12.96
CA VAL A 320 2.93 -2.70 -14.08
C VAL A 320 3.11 -4.20 -13.86
N PHE A 321 3.56 -4.61 -12.67
CA PHE A 321 3.81 -6.02 -12.40
C PHE A 321 2.53 -6.86 -12.40
N ILE A 322 1.44 -6.36 -11.83
CA ILE A 322 0.17 -7.11 -11.89
C ILE A 322 -0.41 -7.11 -13.30
N ALA A 323 -0.40 -5.99 -14.02
CA ALA A 323 -0.86 -5.96 -15.41
C ALA A 323 -0.08 -6.97 -16.28
N THR A 324 1.24 -7.02 -16.11
CA THR A 324 2.09 -8.01 -16.78
C THR A 324 1.74 -9.43 -16.35
N GLY A 325 1.50 -9.66 -15.06
CA GLY A 325 1.08 -10.95 -14.53
C GLY A 325 -0.24 -11.46 -15.10
N VAL A 326 -1.23 -10.57 -15.26
CA VAL A 326 -2.52 -10.90 -15.89
C VAL A 326 -2.32 -11.34 -17.34
N PHE A 327 -1.47 -10.65 -18.12
CA PHE A 327 -1.13 -11.09 -19.48
C PHE A 327 -0.40 -12.43 -19.52
N ILE A 328 0.52 -12.68 -18.59
CA ILE A 328 1.21 -13.97 -18.49
C ILE A 328 0.21 -15.07 -18.14
N ALA A 329 -0.72 -14.85 -17.21
CA ALA A 329 -1.78 -15.80 -16.87
C ALA A 329 -2.65 -16.15 -18.08
N TYR A 330 -3.06 -15.15 -18.87
CA TYR A 330 -3.75 -15.35 -20.14
C TYR A 330 -2.96 -16.22 -21.12
N LEU A 331 -1.68 -15.87 -21.36
CA LEU A 331 -0.82 -16.65 -22.26
C LEU A 331 -0.64 -18.09 -21.80
N LEU A 332 -0.43 -18.32 -20.51
CA LEU A 332 -0.31 -19.66 -19.93
C LEU A 332 -1.63 -20.43 -19.98
N THR A 333 -2.76 -19.75 -19.78
CA THR A 333 -4.08 -20.40 -19.91
C THR A 333 -4.30 -20.94 -21.34
N LEU A 334 -3.85 -20.24 -22.38
CA LEU A 334 -3.99 -20.67 -23.76
C LEU A 334 -2.83 -21.51 -24.31
N THR A 335 -1.75 -21.68 -23.55
CA THR A 335 -0.59 -22.49 -23.96
C THR A 335 -0.35 -23.67 -23.03
N PHE A 336 -0.17 -23.44 -21.74
CA PHE A 336 0.15 -24.47 -20.76
C PHE A 336 -1.01 -25.45 -20.57
N ILE A 337 -2.25 -24.97 -20.37
CA ILE A 337 -3.42 -25.83 -20.14
C ILE A 337 -3.70 -26.72 -21.36
N PRO A 338 -3.80 -26.20 -22.61
CA PRO A 338 -4.02 -27.03 -23.78
C PRO A 338 -2.90 -28.03 -24.05
N ALA A 339 -1.63 -27.62 -23.89
CA ALA A 339 -0.49 -28.52 -24.08
C ALA A 339 -0.51 -29.68 -23.05
N SER A 340 -0.81 -29.37 -21.79
CA SER A 340 -0.91 -30.38 -20.71
C SER A 340 -2.06 -31.36 -20.96
N LEU A 341 -3.23 -30.86 -21.36
CA LEU A 341 -4.40 -31.73 -21.66
C LEU A 341 -4.18 -32.58 -22.87
N MET A 342 -3.41 -32.14 -23.87
CA MET A 342 -3.03 -32.99 -25.02
C MET A 342 -2.16 -34.17 -24.62
N LEU A 343 -1.27 -34.02 -23.62
CA LEU A 343 -0.47 -35.15 -23.10
C LEU A 343 -1.26 -36.05 -22.16
N LEU A 344 -2.20 -35.46 -21.40
CA LEU A 344 -3.03 -36.19 -20.43
C LEU A 344 -4.34 -36.73 -21.02
N LYS A 345 -4.47 -36.78 -22.37
CA LYS A 345 -5.72 -37.13 -23.07
C LYS A 345 -6.34 -38.46 -22.63
N ASN A 346 -5.52 -39.41 -22.22
CA ASN A 346 -5.97 -40.76 -21.80
C ASN A 346 -6.48 -40.79 -20.33
N VAL A 347 -6.21 -39.74 -19.56
CA VAL A 347 -6.56 -39.62 -18.13
C VAL A 347 -7.78 -38.71 -17.93
N VAL A 348 -8.11 -37.88 -18.94
CA VAL A 348 -9.25 -36.97 -18.89
C VAL A 348 -10.56 -37.76 -18.96
N ASN A 349 -11.08 -38.13 -17.80
CA ASN A 349 -12.37 -38.81 -17.71
C ASN A 349 -13.50 -37.79 -17.78
N ILE A 350 -14.27 -37.81 -18.85
CA ILE A 350 -15.40 -36.92 -19.11
C ILE A 350 -16.57 -37.34 -18.19
N LYS A 351 -16.47 -37.05 -16.89
CA LYS A 351 -17.65 -37.08 -16.02
C LYS A 351 -18.44 -35.82 -16.32
N SER A 352 -19.57 -35.99 -17.02
CA SER A 352 -20.58 -35.00 -17.28
C SER A 352 -20.79 -34.12 -16.03
N LEU A 353 -20.68 -32.79 -16.19
CA LEU A 353 -21.26 -31.82 -15.27
C LEU A 353 -22.79 -31.88 -15.30
N SER A 354 -23.31 -33.10 -15.12
CA SER A 354 -24.71 -33.38 -14.86
C SER A 354 -25.01 -32.99 -13.40
N SER A 355 -24.74 -31.77 -13.03
CA SER A 355 -25.37 -31.16 -11.85
C SER A 355 -26.78 -30.76 -12.26
N LYS A 356 -27.65 -31.76 -12.17
CA LYS A 356 -29.06 -31.60 -12.41
C LYS A 356 -29.66 -30.47 -11.57
N ASN A 357 -30.36 -29.59 -12.26
CA ASN A 357 -31.55 -28.82 -11.93
C ASN A 357 -31.49 -27.69 -10.92
N THR A 358 -30.83 -27.73 -9.78
CA THR A 358 -31.05 -26.67 -8.75
C THR A 358 -30.36 -25.34 -9.10
N ARG A 359 -29.17 -25.39 -9.67
CA ARG A 359 -28.41 -24.18 -10.06
C ARG A 359 -29.01 -23.51 -11.31
N LEU A 360 -29.40 -24.29 -12.29
CA LEU A 360 -30.13 -23.82 -13.48
C LEU A 360 -31.48 -23.19 -13.09
N THR A 361 -32.14 -23.72 -12.05
CA THR A 361 -33.42 -23.20 -11.57
C THR A 361 -33.30 -21.81 -10.97
N LEU A 362 -32.20 -21.51 -10.25
CA LEU A 362 -31.92 -20.17 -9.74
C LEU A 362 -31.67 -19.17 -10.89
N LEU A 363 -30.81 -19.50 -11.84
CA LEU A 363 -30.52 -18.65 -12.99
C LEU A 363 -31.78 -18.40 -13.86
N LYS A 364 -32.64 -19.40 -14.01
CA LYS A 364 -33.96 -19.24 -14.68
C LYS A 364 -34.86 -18.28 -13.90
N LYS A 365 -34.89 -18.33 -12.58
CA LYS A 365 -35.64 -17.35 -11.76
C LYS A 365 -35.12 -15.93 -11.97
N PHE A 366 -33.80 -15.73 -11.99
CA PHE A 366 -33.21 -14.43 -12.31
C PHE A 366 -33.56 -13.97 -13.72
N SER A 367 -33.43 -14.81 -14.73
CA SER A 367 -33.82 -14.51 -16.10
C SER A 367 -35.28 -14.07 -16.21
N ASN A 368 -36.20 -14.78 -15.53
CA ASN A 368 -37.63 -14.43 -15.52
C ASN A 368 -37.88 -13.12 -14.77
N LEU A 369 -37.20 -12.84 -13.67
CA LEU A 369 -37.30 -11.58 -12.94
C LEU A 369 -36.87 -10.38 -13.80
N VAL A 370 -35.70 -10.50 -14.45
CA VAL A 370 -35.17 -9.46 -15.34
C VAL A 370 -36.12 -9.18 -16.50
N LYS A 371 -36.69 -10.23 -17.09
CA LYS A 371 -37.66 -10.10 -18.20
C LYS A 371 -38.96 -9.43 -17.74
N SER A 372 -39.46 -9.82 -16.55
CA SER A 372 -40.80 -9.35 -16.09
C SER A 372 -40.77 -7.94 -15.50
N ARG A 373 -39.64 -7.49 -14.94
CA ARG A 373 -39.56 -6.21 -14.19
C ARG A 373 -38.29 -5.38 -14.50
N PRO A 374 -37.91 -5.15 -15.78
CA PRO A 374 -36.66 -4.45 -16.06
C PRO A 374 -36.64 -3.01 -15.56
N LYS A 375 -37.78 -2.28 -15.64
CA LYS A 375 -37.90 -0.91 -15.12
C LYS A 375 -37.71 -0.82 -13.62
N SER A 376 -38.25 -1.80 -12.86
CA SER A 376 -38.10 -1.84 -11.39
C SER A 376 -36.63 -2.11 -10.98
N ILE A 377 -35.92 -2.96 -11.71
CA ILE A 377 -34.50 -3.23 -11.46
C ILE A 377 -33.69 -1.96 -11.66
N VAL A 378 -33.89 -1.24 -12.76
CA VAL A 378 -33.17 0.03 -13.03
C VAL A 378 -33.52 1.07 -11.94
N PHE A 379 -34.79 1.20 -11.57
CA PHE A 379 -35.21 2.13 -10.52
C PHE A 379 -34.56 1.83 -9.18
N ILE A 380 -34.56 0.55 -8.75
CA ILE A 380 -33.91 0.12 -7.52
C ILE A 380 -32.40 0.39 -7.59
N SER A 381 -31.76 0.14 -8.72
CA SER A 381 -30.33 0.43 -8.91
C SER A 381 -30.02 1.91 -8.80
N ILE A 382 -30.87 2.79 -9.36
CA ILE A 382 -30.74 4.25 -9.24
C ILE A 382 -30.90 4.68 -7.77
N LEU A 383 -31.94 4.19 -7.08
CA LEU A 383 -32.17 4.50 -5.66
C LEU A 383 -30.99 4.08 -4.79
N PHE A 384 -30.47 2.87 -5.01
CA PHE A 384 -29.33 2.34 -4.28
C PHE A 384 -28.05 3.13 -4.56
N THR A 385 -27.83 3.53 -5.81
CA THR A 385 -26.69 4.40 -6.19
C THR A 385 -26.81 5.78 -5.56
N SER A 386 -28.03 6.38 -5.54
CA SER A 386 -28.24 7.68 -4.91
C SER A 386 -27.97 7.63 -3.40
N LEU A 387 -28.40 6.57 -2.72
CA LEU A 387 -28.10 6.37 -1.29
C LEU A 387 -26.59 6.20 -1.06
N SER A 388 -25.91 5.46 -1.95
CA SER A 388 -24.47 5.25 -1.88
C SER A 388 -23.69 6.56 -2.09
N LEU A 389 -24.16 7.45 -2.96
CA LEU A 389 -23.55 8.77 -3.18
C LEU A 389 -23.65 9.65 -1.92
N ILE A 390 -24.77 9.56 -1.17
CA ILE A 390 -24.90 10.24 0.15
C ILE A 390 -23.84 9.69 1.13
N GLY A 391 -23.61 8.39 1.13
CA GLY A 391 -22.54 7.81 1.93
C GLY A 391 -21.15 8.30 1.46
N ALA A 392 -20.91 8.26 0.17
CA ALA A 392 -19.62 8.66 -0.43
C ALA A 392 -19.26 10.12 -0.11
N SER A 393 -20.25 11.02 -0.03
CA SER A 393 -20.00 12.43 0.36
C SER A 393 -19.55 12.63 1.82
N LYS A 394 -19.63 11.60 2.66
CA LYS A 394 -19.18 11.61 4.07
C LYS A 394 -17.81 10.99 4.26
N VAL A 395 -17.18 10.53 3.20
CA VAL A 395 -15.86 9.89 3.29
C VAL A 395 -14.82 10.93 3.65
N ALA A 396 -14.12 10.69 4.75
CA ALA A 396 -12.97 11.49 5.15
C ALA A 396 -11.72 11.07 4.37
N THR A 397 -10.82 12.01 4.17
CA THR A 397 -9.45 11.76 3.73
C THR A 397 -8.54 11.85 4.95
N GLY A 398 -7.40 11.22 4.89
CA GLY A 398 -6.41 11.29 5.96
C GLY A 398 -6.17 9.94 6.63
N SER A 399 -4.90 9.63 6.77
CA SER A 399 -4.41 8.48 7.52
C SER A 399 -3.27 8.92 8.41
N SER A 400 -3.12 8.25 9.54
CA SER A 400 -1.96 8.40 10.43
C SER A 400 -1.19 7.08 10.48
N LEU A 401 0.05 7.11 10.95
CA LEU A 401 0.91 5.93 11.03
C LEU A 401 0.29 4.84 11.93
N LEU A 402 -0.17 5.22 13.11
CA LEU A 402 -0.77 4.28 14.06
C LEU A 402 -2.09 3.72 13.56
N SER A 403 -2.86 4.49 12.79
CA SER A 403 -4.13 4.04 12.24
C SER A 403 -3.99 2.90 11.22
N ASP A 404 -2.80 2.68 10.67
CA ASP A 404 -2.51 1.60 9.73
C ASP A 404 -2.16 0.27 10.43
N LEU A 405 -1.90 0.31 11.73
CA LEU A 405 -1.53 -0.83 12.55
C LEU A 405 -2.73 -1.37 13.34
N HIS A 406 -2.78 -2.68 13.50
CA HIS A 406 -3.81 -3.28 14.36
C HIS A 406 -3.54 -2.90 15.84
N PRO A 407 -4.55 -2.41 16.61
CA PRO A 407 -4.36 -1.93 17.98
C PRO A 407 -3.76 -2.95 18.97
N LYS A 408 -3.82 -4.25 18.63
CA LYS A 408 -3.25 -5.35 19.42
C LYS A 408 -1.84 -5.74 18.96
N SER A 409 -1.28 -5.12 17.92
CA SER A 409 0.09 -5.41 17.49
C SER A 409 1.09 -4.83 18.50
N SER A 410 2.21 -5.52 18.71
CA SER A 410 3.27 -5.03 19.61
C SER A 410 3.77 -3.66 19.19
N LEU A 411 4.00 -3.45 17.88
CA LEU A 411 4.46 -2.17 17.36
C LEU A 411 3.49 -1.02 17.66
N TYR A 412 2.16 -1.24 17.51
CA TYR A 412 1.17 -0.23 17.87
C TYR A 412 1.26 0.16 19.35
N VAL A 413 1.33 -0.86 20.23
CA VAL A 413 1.39 -0.66 21.67
C VAL A 413 2.68 0.08 22.05
N ASP A 414 3.82 -0.31 21.49
CA ASP A 414 5.11 0.30 21.75
C ASP A 414 5.14 1.77 21.30
N LEU A 415 4.72 2.05 20.07
CA LEU A 415 4.66 3.42 19.54
C LEU A 415 3.69 4.29 20.36
N LYS A 416 2.50 3.77 20.73
CA LYS A 416 1.53 4.51 21.54
C LYS A 416 2.02 4.80 22.94
N ASN A 417 2.80 3.90 23.54
CA ASN A 417 3.44 4.11 24.82
C ASN A 417 4.53 5.20 24.72
N VAL A 418 5.38 5.14 23.70
CA VAL A 418 6.43 6.14 23.49
C VAL A 418 5.82 7.53 23.23
N GLU A 419 4.77 7.61 22.40
CA GLU A 419 4.03 8.87 22.19
C GLU A 419 3.52 9.46 23.52
N LYS A 420 2.94 8.60 24.36
CA LYS A 420 2.42 9.02 25.67
C LYS A 420 3.53 9.51 26.62
N TRP A 421 4.71 8.87 26.61
CA TRP A 421 5.80 9.16 27.54
C TRP A 421 6.70 10.30 27.08
N PHE A 422 6.88 10.47 25.75
CA PHE A 422 7.83 11.43 25.17
C PHE A 422 7.17 12.45 24.24
N GLY A 423 5.84 12.47 24.17
CA GLY A 423 5.08 13.48 23.42
C GLY A 423 5.07 13.33 21.90
N GLY A 424 5.86 12.40 21.34
CA GLY A 424 5.88 12.17 19.89
C GLY A 424 6.65 10.94 19.47
N ILE A 425 6.37 10.50 18.24
CA ILE A 425 7.00 9.33 17.60
C ILE A 425 7.42 9.61 16.16
N LEU A 426 7.02 10.76 15.61
CA LEU A 426 7.19 11.12 14.21
C LEU A 426 8.15 12.28 14.09
N PRO A 427 9.35 12.10 13.48
CA PRO A 427 10.30 13.20 13.32
C PRO A 427 9.74 14.28 12.38
N MET A 428 9.87 15.53 12.80
CA MET A 428 9.60 16.72 12.01
C MET A 428 10.79 17.66 12.09
N GLU A 429 11.18 18.15 10.93
CA GLU A 429 12.29 19.06 10.78
C GLU A 429 11.78 20.40 10.24
N VAL A 430 12.24 21.47 10.83
CA VAL A 430 11.95 22.83 10.36
C VAL A 430 13.26 23.52 10.06
N ILE A 431 13.42 23.97 8.82
CA ILE A 431 14.61 24.67 8.36
C ILE A 431 14.29 26.14 8.19
N ILE A 432 14.98 26.98 8.91
CA ILE A 432 14.92 28.42 8.75
C ILE A 432 16.02 28.82 7.78
N VAL A 433 15.65 29.52 6.72
CA VAL A 433 16.56 29.92 5.64
C VAL A 433 16.67 31.43 5.63
N LYS A 434 17.90 31.95 5.72
CA LYS A 434 18.20 33.35 5.56
C LYS A 434 18.54 33.69 4.10
N ASN A 435 17.88 34.64 3.50
CA ASN A 435 18.17 35.12 2.15
C ASN A 435 19.46 35.96 2.14
N ASP A 436 20.23 35.91 1.07
CA ASP A 436 21.48 36.65 0.85
C ASP A 436 21.29 38.18 0.69
N SER A 437 20.05 38.67 0.70
CA SER A 437 19.76 40.09 0.60
C SER A 437 20.24 40.93 1.81
N VAL A 438 20.57 40.29 2.93
CA VAL A 438 21.02 40.92 4.18
C VAL A 438 22.37 40.33 4.59
N ASP A 439 23.35 41.18 4.80
CA ASP A 439 24.71 40.85 5.19
C ASP A 439 24.86 40.79 6.72
N ILE A 440 24.20 39.79 7.34
CA ILE A 440 24.34 39.40 8.75
C ILE A 440 24.65 37.95 8.88
N ALA A 441 25.34 37.54 9.93
CA ALA A 441 25.62 36.14 10.18
C ALA A 441 24.33 35.37 10.46
N ILE A 442 24.23 34.10 10.02
CA ILE A 442 23.03 33.26 10.28
C ILE A 442 22.78 33.04 11.77
N TYR A 443 23.80 33.15 12.61
CA TYR A 443 23.72 33.06 14.08
C TYR A 443 23.71 34.42 14.76
N ASP A 444 23.37 35.50 14.04
CA ASP A 444 23.17 36.83 14.61
C ASP A 444 22.11 36.82 15.72
N SER A 445 22.35 37.63 16.80
CA SER A 445 21.46 37.68 17.97
C SER A 445 19.99 37.94 17.59
N MET A 446 19.75 38.78 16.55
CA MET A 446 18.41 39.06 16.05
C MET A 446 17.75 37.79 15.42
N ILE A 447 18.51 37.04 14.64
CA ILE A 447 18.02 35.75 14.04
C ILE A 447 17.74 34.74 15.15
N ILE A 448 18.66 34.60 16.11
CA ILE A 448 18.50 33.70 17.27
C ILE A 448 17.23 34.08 18.05
N GLY A 449 16.92 35.39 18.21
CA GLY A 449 15.67 35.84 18.80
C GLY A 449 14.43 35.37 18.03
N HIS A 450 14.40 35.55 16.70
CA HIS A 450 13.29 35.07 15.87
C HIS A 450 13.13 33.57 15.91
N VAL A 451 14.25 32.84 15.93
CA VAL A 451 14.22 31.34 16.02
C VAL A 451 13.67 30.92 17.38
N LYS A 452 14.03 31.60 18.46
CA LYS A 452 13.50 31.34 19.80
C LYS A 452 11.99 31.57 19.88
N ASP A 453 11.52 32.75 19.42
CA ASP A 453 10.08 33.08 19.40
C ASP A 453 9.29 32.04 18.60
N PHE A 454 9.85 31.60 17.48
CA PHE A 454 9.24 30.58 16.66
C PHE A 454 9.21 29.20 17.36
N GLN A 455 10.27 28.85 18.05
CA GLN A 455 10.33 27.62 18.83
C GLN A 455 9.31 27.63 19.99
N GLU A 456 9.16 28.78 20.70
CA GLU A 456 8.11 28.95 21.72
C GLU A 456 6.71 28.73 21.13
N TYR A 457 6.50 29.21 19.89
CA TYR A 457 5.26 28.96 19.16
C TYR A 457 5.09 27.46 18.86
N LEU A 458 6.14 26.76 18.43
CA LEU A 458 6.08 25.30 18.23
C LEU A 458 5.76 24.56 19.54
N PHE A 459 6.33 24.95 20.66
CA PHE A 459 5.98 24.40 21.98
C PHE A 459 4.51 24.68 22.34
N SER A 460 3.97 25.82 21.96
CA SER A 460 2.54 26.11 22.19
C SER A 460 1.61 25.22 21.36
N LEU A 461 2.02 24.83 20.16
CA LEU A 461 1.29 23.89 19.32
C LEU A 461 1.41 22.46 19.82
N PHE A 462 2.57 22.09 20.37
CA PHE A 462 2.91 20.73 20.79
C PHE A 462 3.55 20.73 22.20
N PRO A 463 2.74 20.94 23.27
CA PRO A 463 3.27 21.15 24.63
C PRO A 463 4.05 19.96 25.22
N HIS A 464 3.87 18.76 24.66
CA HIS A 464 4.51 17.54 25.14
C HIS A 464 5.60 17.03 24.20
N SER A 465 5.80 17.68 23.07
CA SER A 465 6.82 17.29 22.09
C SER A 465 8.17 17.89 22.44
N ASN A 466 9.20 17.11 22.23
CA ASN A 466 10.58 17.53 22.47
C ASN A 466 11.12 18.20 21.21
N TRP A 467 11.48 19.49 21.34
CA TRP A 467 12.11 20.28 20.28
C TRP A 467 13.53 20.59 20.65
N ILE A 468 14.45 20.45 19.71
CA ILE A 468 15.85 20.84 19.84
C ILE A 468 16.20 21.82 18.72
N SER A 469 16.89 22.89 19.09
CA SER A 469 17.29 23.94 18.14
C SER A 469 18.57 24.62 18.61
N LEU A 470 19.16 25.43 17.74
CA LEU A 470 20.32 26.24 18.07
C LEU A 470 20.09 27.16 19.31
N PRO A 471 18.99 27.94 19.40
CA PRO A 471 18.71 28.74 20.59
C PRO A 471 18.67 27.94 21.89
N ILE A 472 18.06 26.75 21.94
CA ILE A 472 18.03 25.92 23.17
C ILE A 472 19.44 25.60 23.64
N ILE A 473 20.30 25.17 22.72
CA ILE A 473 21.67 24.76 23.05
C ILE A 473 22.48 25.97 23.58
N LEU A 474 22.32 27.11 22.94
CA LEU A 474 23.00 28.37 23.37
C LEU A 474 22.45 28.90 24.69
N GLU A 475 21.12 28.88 24.85
CA GLU A 475 20.40 29.36 26.04
C GLU A 475 20.78 28.57 27.30
N GLU A 476 20.96 27.26 27.17
CA GLU A 476 21.37 26.41 28.27
C GLU A 476 22.73 26.79 28.82
N VAL A 477 23.74 26.90 27.94
CA VAL A 477 25.09 27.30 28.34
C VAL A 477 25.11 28.77 28.82
N PHE A 478 24.26 29.62 28.23
CA PHE A 478 24.15 31.02 28.65
C PHE A 478 23.68 31.15 30.11
N TYR A 479 22.62 30.42 30.50
CA TYR A 479 22.10 30.48 31.88
C TYR A 479 23.02 29.82 32.93
N GLU A 480 23.91 28.94 32.52
CA GLU A 480 24.98 28.47 33.42
C GLU A 480 26.03 29.55 33.76
N ILE A 481 26.26 30.46 32.77
CA ILE A 481 27.24 31.53 32.93
C ILE A 481 26.55 32.81 33.53
N ASN A 482 25.37 33.19 33.02
CA ASN A 482 24.66 34.39 33.35
C ASN A 482 23.19 34.15 33.76
N PRO A 483 22.94 33.55 34.92
CA PRO A 483 21.59 33.06 35.29
C PRO A 483 20.56 34.20 35.55
N LEU A 484 20.99 35.50 35.58
CA LEU A 484 20.12 36.64 35.84
C LEU A 484 19.82 37.52 34.62
N GLU A 485 20.39 37.21 33.47
CA GLU A 485 20.21 37.98 32.25
C GLU A 485 19.21 37.30 31.31
N GLU A 486 18.58 38.09 30.42
CA GLU A 486 17.63 37.57 29.44
C GLU A 486 18.35 37.06 28.19
N PHE A 487 17.90 35.95 27.64
CA PHE A 487 18.37 35.39 26.37
C PHE A 487 17.43 35.80 25.23
N PRO A 488 17.93 36.19 24.03
CA PRO A 488 19.33 36.16 23.59
C PRO A 488 20.12 37.37 24.08
N PRO A 489 21.41 37.17 24.44
CA PRO A 489 22.28 38.28 24.78
C PRO A 489 22.74 39.06 23.54
N ASP A 490 23.68 40.01 23.74
CA ASP A 490 24.32 40.70 22.62
C ASP A 490 25.17 39.76 21.74
N GLN A 491 25.57 40.24 20.56
CA GLN A 491 26.30 39.42 19.58
C GLN A 491 27.64 38.92 20.10
N GLU A 492 28.35 39.72 20.92
CA GLU A 492 29.65 39.32 21.47
C GLU A 492 29.52 38.06 22.37
N MET A 493 28.46 37.99 23.16
CA MET A 493 28.17 36.83 24.00
C MET A 493 27.71 35.63 23.15
N ILE A 494 26.89 35.86 22.10
CA ILE A 494 26.51 34.78 21.17
C ILE A 494 27.74 34.17 20.51
N ASP A 495 28.72 34.99 20.07
CA ASP A 495 29.96 34.51 19.47
C ASP A 495 30.76 33.65 20.45
N GLN A 496 30.82 34.04 21.75
CA GLN A 496 31.47 33.26 22.79
C GLN A 496 30.74 31.91 23.04
N LEU A 497 29.42 31.95 23.19
CA LEU A 497 28.59 30.75 23.37
C LEU A 497 28.75 29.78 22.20
N PHE A 498 28.78 30.31 20.98
CA PHE A 498 28.95 29.53 19.79
C PHE A 498 30.29 28.78 19.77
N VAL A 499 31.39 29.43 20.21
CA VAL A 499 32.70 28.78 20.34
C VAL A 499 32.68 27.68 21.41
N LEU A 500 32.00 27.91 22.53
CA LEU A 500 31.88 26.95 23.62
C LEU A 500 31.06 25.72 23.21
N THR A 501 30.02 25.92 22.39
CA THR A 501 29.07 24.83 21.97
C THR A 501 29.36 24.28 20.59
N GLN A 502 30.50 24.59 19.95
CA GLN A 502 30.81 24.28 18.55
C GLN A 502 30.63 22.79 18.20
N GLY A 503 30.91 21.86 19.12
CA GLY A 503 30.71 20.44 18.93
C GLY A 503 29.24 20.00 18.90
N GLU A 504 28.34 20.77 19.54
CA GLU A 504 26.93 20.43 19.71
C GLU A 504 26.03 21.15 18.68
N THR A 505 26.42 22.33 18.25
CA THR A 505 25.67 23.16 17.31
C THR A 505 25.86 22.75 15.86
N GLN A 506 26.90 21.97 15.54
CA GLN A 506 27.27 21.59 14.17
C GLN A 506 26.16 20.85 13.40
N GLY A 507 25.26 20.13 14.10
CA GLY A 507 24.11 19.45 13.49
C GLY A 507 22.89 20.33 13.29
N PHE A 508 22.91 21.61 13.74
CA PHE A 508 21.77 22.52 13.73
C PHE A 508 21.98 23.78 12.90
N ILE A 509 23.15 23.97 12.32
CA ILE A 509 23.48 25.13 11.49
C ILE A 509 24.26 24.69 10.25
N ASN A 510 23.90 25.24 9.11
CA ASN A 510 24.65 25.16 7.87
C ASN A 510 25.06 26.59 7.45
N PHE A 511 26.34 26.90 7.58
CA PHE A 511 26.87 28.22 7.28
C PHE A 511 26.91 28.54 5.78
N ASP A 512 27.21 27.54 4.96
CA ASP A 512 27.36 27.68 3.52
C ASP A 512 26.02 28.03 2.86
N GLU A 513 24.92 27.43 3.37
CA GLU A 513 23.57 27.62 2.85
C GLU A 513 22.72 28.60 3.67
N ASN A 514 23.30 29.26 4.70
CA ASN A 514 22.59 30.16 5.59
C ASN A 514 21.30 29.57 6.19
N LYS A 515 21.39 28.39 6.78
CA LYS A 515 20.25 27.63 7.30
C LYS A 515 20.41 27.25 8.78
N ILE A 516 19.31 27.32 9.55
CA ILE A 516 19.20 26.81 10.92
C ILE A 516 18.15 25.70 10.94
N ARG A 517 18.47 24.60 11.61
CA ARG A 517 17.60 23.46 11.82
C ARG A 517 16.93 23.52 13.19
N ILE A 518 15.63 23.20 13.24
CA ILE A 518 14.88 22.88 14.43
C ILE A 518 14.36 21.46 14.23
N SER A 519 14.67 20.56 15.16
CA SER A 519 14.27 19.16 15.12
C SER A 519 13.29 18.86 16.25
N GLY A 520 12.23 18.12 15.95
CA GLY A 520 11.24 17.74 16.95
C GLY A 520 10.52 16.43 16.62
N MET A 521 9.82 15.90 17.62
CA MET A 521 8.98 14.71 17.47
C MET A 521 7.52 15.09 17.58
N LEU A 522 6.70 14.72 16.59
CA LEU A 522 5.26 14.94 16.57
C LEU A 522 4.49 13.74 17.12
N PRO A 523 3.33 13.92 17.72
CA PRO A 523 2.37 12.85 17.97
C PRO A 523 1.87 12.25 16.64
N ASP A 524 1.11 11.13 16.72
CA ASP A 524 0.51 10.51 15.54
C ASP A 524 -0.60 11.41 14.97
N LEU A 525 -0.26 12.16 13.94
CA LEU A 525 -1.16 13.11 13.25
C LEU A 525 -1.68 12.50 11.96
N SER A 526 -2.91 12.86 11.61
CA SER A 526 -3.45 12.63 10.27
C SER A 526 -2.91 13.64 9.26
N SER A 527 -2.99 13.31 7.97
CA SER A 527 -2.57 14.21 6.88
C SER A 527 -3.31 15.55 6.93
N ASP A 528 -4.58 15.56 7.32
CA ASP A 528 -5.40 16.77 7.38
C ASP A 528 -5.03 17.66 8.57
N GLU A 529 -4.74 17.05 9.74
CA GLU A 529 -4.22 17.77 10.92
C GLU A 529 -2.86 18.40 10.62
N LEU A 530 -1.95 17.64 10.01
CA LEU A 530 -0.65 18.18 9.61
C LEU A 530 -0.77 19.35 8.62
N ALA A 531 -1.69 19.27 7.65
CA ALA A 531 -1.93 20.37 6.72
C ALA A 531 -2.37 21.65 7.46
N SER A 532 -3.30 21.53 8.41
CA SER A 532 -3.75 22.66 9.25
C SER A 532 -2.63 23.25 10.10
N ILE A 533 -1.74 22.42 10.61
CA ILE A 533 -0.57 22.83 11.39
C ILE A 533 0.43 23.57 10.49
N LYS A 534 0.72 23.04 9.30
CA LYS A 534 1.58 23.73 8.31
C LYS A 534 1.04 25.11 7.97
N ASP A 535 -0.26 25.24 7.73
CA ASP A 535 -0.90 26.54 7.45
C ASP A 535 -0.74 27.49 8.65
N SER A 536 -0.90 27.01 9.88
CA SER A 536 -0.71 27.81 11.09
C SER A 536 0.74 28.29 11.26
N ILE A 537 1.71 27.40 11.01
CA ILE A 537 3.13 27.75 11.02
C ILE A 537 3.44 28.82 9.95
N MET A 538 2.95 28.65 8.72
CA MET A 538 3.16 29.60 7.64
C MET A 538 2.50 30.97 7.93
N MET A 539 1.35 30.99 8.61
CA MET A 539 0.73 32.23 9.07
C MET A 539 1.58 32.92 10.13
N PHE A 540 2.08 32.20 11.13
CA PHE A 540 2.94 32.73 12.18
C PHE A 540 4.21 33.38 11.58
N THR A 541 4.90 32.64 10.71
CA THR A 541 6.14 33.13 10.10
C THR A 541 5.92 34.34 9.22
N LYS A 542 4.83 34.39 8.46
CA LYS A 542 4.46 35.55 7.64
C LYS A 542 4.21 36.83 8.46
N HIS A 543 3.77 36.72 9.72
CA HIS A 543 3.50 37.86 10.57
C HIS A 543 4.70 38.30 11.43
N ASN A 544 5.54 37.32 11.83
CA ASN A 544 6.59 37.57 12.82
C ASN A 544 8.00 37.52 12.22
N PHE A 545 8.19 36.97 11.03
CA PHE A 545 9.50 36.94 10.38
C PHE A 545 9.64 38.08 9.39
N PRO A 546 10.83 38.69 9.27
CA PRO A 546 11.14 39.62 8.19
C PRO A 546 11.18 38.87 6.83
N ASP A 547 10.97 39.59 5.72
CA ASP A 547 10.88 39.02 4.36
C ASP A 547 12.14 38.27 3.91
N TRP A 548 13.26 38.45 4.56
CA TRP A 548 14.52 37.77 4.28
C TRP A 548 14.71 36.47 5.07
N LEU A 549 13.80 36.12 5.99
CA LEU A 549 13.72 34.81 6.65
C LEU A 549 12.54 33.99 6.12
N SER A 550 12.78 32.77 5.79
CA SER A 550 11.74 31.84 5.36
C SER A 550 11.84 30.51 6.10
N VAL A 551 10.76 29.71 6.06
CA VAL A 551 10.67 28.45 6.77
C VAL A 551 10.31 27.35 5.79
N ILE A 552 11.05 26.24 5.87
CA ILE A 552 10.77 24.99 5.15
C ILE A 552 10.44 23.92 6.18
N ILE A 553 9.26 23.31 6.08
CA ILE A 553 8.86 22.18 6.92
C ILE A 553 9.17 20.89 6.15
N THR A 554 10.00 20.03 6.74
CA THR A 554 10.46 18.78 6.12
C THR A 554 10.57 17.67 7.17
N GLY A 555 11.24 16.58 6.82
CA GLY A 555 11.36 15.38 7.63
C GLY A 555 10.54 14.22 7.04
N THR A 556 10.93 12.99 7.37
CA THR A 556 10.35 11.77 6.79
C THR A 556 8.83 11.73 6.88
N MET A 557 8.28 12.03 8.05
CA MET A 557 6.84 11.89 8.26
C MET A 557 6.00 13.05 7.70
N PRO A 558 6.37 14.33 7.83
CA PRO A 558 5.66 15.41 7.17
C PRO A 558 5.57 15.24 5.65
N VAL A 559 6.63 14.75 5.01
CA VAL A 559 6.65 14.50 3.56
C VAL A 559 5.76 13.29 3.21
N ALA A 560 5.84 12.19 3.97
CA ALA A 560 5.00 11.01 3.76
C ALA A 560 3.50 11.33 3.91
N LEU A 561 3.12 12.09 4.94
CA LEU A 561 1.72 12.48 5.17
C LEU A 561 1.20 13.46 4.09
N SER A 562 2.03 14.42 3.66
CA SER A 562 1.67 15.34 2.58
C SER A 562 1.44 14.60 1.25
N THR A 563 2.20 13.54 1.01
CA THR A 563 2.07 12.70 -0.19
C THR A 563 0.72 12.00 -0.28
N ASN A 564 0.08 11.65 0.85
CA ASN A 564 -1.23 10.99 0.83
C ASN A 564 -2.31 11.80 0.08
N ASN A 565 -2.30 13.12 0.20
CA ASN A 565 -3.27 13.98 -0.48
C ASN A 565 -3.06 13.97 -2.00
N TYR A 566 -1.81 14.06 -2.46
CA TYR A 566 -1.49 13.96 -3.88
C TYR A 566 -1.88 12.60 -4.44
N LEU A 567 -1.60 11.54 -3.69
CA LEU A 567 -1.87 10.17 -4.11
C LEU A 567 -3.36 9.90 -4.31
N ILE A 568 -4.23 10.39 -3.43
CA ILE A 568 -5.68 10.24 -3.57
C ILE A 568 -6.16 10.89 -4.88
N ILE A 569 -5.72 12.12 -5.17
CA ILE A 569 -6.07 12.84 -6.41
C ILE A 569 -5.58 12.09 -7.64
N ASP A 570 -4.33 11.62 -7.63
CA ASP A 570 -3.72 10.87 -8.73
C ASP A 570 -4.50 9.57 -9.00
N LEU A 571 -4.86 8.84 -7.95
CA LEU A 571 -5.57 7.57 -8.08
C LEU A 571 -6.99 7.74 -8.61
N PHE A 572 -7.71 8.79 -8.21
CA PHE A 572 -9.02 9.11 -8.80
C PHE A 572 -8.90 9.55 -10.25
N SER A 573 -7.86 10.31 -10.60
CA SER A 573 -7.58 10.70 -11.98
C SER A 573 -7.23 9.49 -12.84
N GLY A 574 -6.38 8.59 -12.35
CA GLY A 574 -6.05 7.33 -12.98
C GLY A 574 -7.29 6.42 -13.16
N PHE A 575 -8.15 6.34 -12.15
CA PHE A 575 -9.44 5.64 -12.24
C PHE A 575 -10.32 6.21 -13.35
N GLY A 576 -10.44 7.54 -13.45
CA GLY A 576 -11.20 8.20 -14.51
C GLY A 576 -10.66 7.88 -15.90
N LEU A 577 -9.33 7.88 -16.08
CA LEU A 577 -8.68 7.47 -17.32
C LEU A 577 -8.96 5.99 -17.64
N ALA A 578 -8.82 5.09 -16.69
CA ALA A 578 -9.15 3.67 -16.88
C ALA A 578 -10.59 3.49 -17.33
N PHE A 579 -11.53 4.17 -16.68
CA PHE A 579 -12.96 4.14 -17.04
C PHE A 579 -13.18 4.56 -18.49
N ILE A 580 -12.54 5.64 -18.94
CA ILE A 580 -12.62 6.13 -20.33
C ILE A 580 -12.02 5.10 -21.30
N PHE A 581 -10.80 4.61 -21.04
CA PHE A 581 -10.15 3.65 -21.91
C PHE A 581 -10.92 2.33 -22.03
N ILE A 582 -11.41 1.79 -20.91
CA ILE A 582 -12.24 0.57 -20.92
C ILE A 582 -13.54 0.81 -21.69
N SER A 583 -14.20 1.97 -21.51
CA SER A 583 -15.40 2.35 -22.27
C SER A 583 -15.14 2.38 -23.78
N ILE A 584 -14.00 2.93 -24.19
CA ILE A 584 -13.57 2.96 -25.61
C ILE A 584 -13.34 1.53 -26.12
N VAL A 585 -12.60 0.69 -25.36
CA VAL A 585 -12.36 -0.71 -25.73
C VAL A 585 -13.67 -1.46 -25.92
N MET A 586 -14.63 -1.30 -24.98
CA MET A 586 -15.96 -1.91 -25.06
C MET A 586 -16.76 -1.38 -26.26
N GLY A 587 -16.73 -0.08 -26.52
CA GLY A 587 -17.39 0.54 -27.68
C GLY A 587 -16.83 0.06 -29.02
N LEU A 588 -15.51 -0.03 -29.14
CA LEU A 588 -14.82 -0.54 -30.34
C LEU A 588 -15.07 -2.03 -30.56
N LEU A 589 -15.05 -2.83 -29.49
CA LEU A 589 -15.29 -4.27 -29.58
C LEU A 589 -16.66 -4.60 -30.21
N PHE A 590 -17.68 -3.92 -29.72
CA PHE A 590 -19.06 -4.14 -30.16
C PHE A 590 -19.49 -3.20 -31.31
N LEU A 591 -18.59 -2.35 -31.81
CA LEU A 591 -18.82 -1.34 -32.82
C LEU A 591 -20.06 -0.46 -32.48
N SER A 592 -20.25 -0.15 -31.23
CA SER A 592 -21.39 0.60 -30.72
C SER A 592 -21.00 1.43 -29.48
N VAL A 593 -21.02 2.74 -29.63
CA VAL A 593 -20.81 3.70 -28.53
C VAL A 593 -21.86 3.48 -27.43
N ARG A 594 -23.11 3.14 -27.80
CA ARG A 594 -24.17 2.85 -26.84
C ARG A 594 -23.83 1.65 -25.95
N ILE A 595 -23.24 0.58 -26.50
CA ILE A 595 -22.80 -0.58 -25.70
C ILE A 595 -21.65 -0.17 -24.79
N GLY A 596 -20.70 0.64 -25.28
CA GLY A 596 -19.61 1.16 -24.46
C GLY A 596 -20.15 1.81 -23.18
N PHE A 597 -21.14 2.70 -23.29
CA PHE A 597 -21.75 3.34 -22.11
C PHE A 597 -22.60 2.39 -21.26
N ILE A 598 -23.48 1.59 -21.87
CA ILE A 598 -24.38 0.68 -21.14
C ILE A 598 -23.58 -0.35 -20.35
N SER A 599 -22.48 -0.85 -20.90
CA SER A 599 -21.62 -1.84 -20.23
C SER A 599 -20.91 -1.29 -19.01
N MET A 600 -20.66 0.02 -18.95
CA MET A 600 -19.93 0.62 -17.84
C MET A 600 -20.81 0.94 -16.62
N LEU A 601 -22.14 1.10 -16.82
CA LEU A 601 -23.06 1.39 -15.70
C LEU A 601 -23.05 0.29 -14.62
N PRO A 602 -23.17 -1.00 -14.95
CA PRO A 602 -23.09 -2.09 -13.95
C PRO A 602 -21.75 -2.14 -13.22
N ASN A 603 -20.67 -1.65 -13.83
CA ASN A 603 -19.33 -1.64 -13.24
C ASN A 603 -19.04 -0.41 -12.39
N LEU A 604 -19.71 0.71 -12.66
CA LEU A 604 -19.57 1.94 -11.87
C LEU A 604 -20.35 1.86 -10.55
N ILE A 605 -21.54 1.27 -10.56
CA ILE A 605 -22.42 1.15 -9.38
C ILE A 605 -21.74 0.44 -8.21
N PRO A 606 -21.04 -0.71 -8.39
CA PRO A 606 -20.33 -1.37 -7.29
C PRO A 606 -19.27 -0.49 -6.63
N ILE A 607 -18.59 0.34 -7.42
CA ILE A 607 -17.54 1.25 -6.92
C ILE A 607 -18.16 2.40 -6.12
N ILE A 608 -19.25 2.99 -6.63
CA ILE A 608 -20.01 4.00 -5.89
C ILE A 608 -20.57 3.41 -4.59
N PHE A 609 -21.01 2.16 -4.62
CA PHE A 609 -21.49 1.46 -3.44
C PHE A 609 -20.38 1.26 -2.40
N ALA A 610 -19.20 0.83 -2.85
CA ALA A 610 -18.03 0.67 -1.98
C ALA A 610 -17.61 2.02 -1.34
N ALA A 611 -17.60 3.12 -2.12
CA ALA A 611 -17.36 4.46 -1.58
C ALA A 611 -18.45 4.86 -0.57
N GLY A 612 -19.72 4.57 -0.87
CA GLY A 612 -20.82 4.81 0.07
C GLY A 612 -20.69 4.02 1.37
N TYR A 613 -20.28 2.76 1.27
CA TYR A 613 -20.00 1.93 2.45
C TYR A 613 -18.91 2.54 3.33
N LEU A 614 -17.80 3.01 2.73
CA LEU A 614 -16.71 3.67 3.46
C LEU A 614 -17.23 4.87 4.27
N GLY A 615 -18.00 5.74 3.63
CA GLY A 615 -18.50 6.95 4.28
C GLY A 615 -19.53 6.65 5.40
N PHE A 616 -20.41 5.66 5.23
CA PHE A 616 -21.32 5.25 6.28
C PHE A 616 -20.62 4.50 7.43
N ALA A 617 -19.55 3.78 7.14
CA ALA A 617 -18.75 3.08 8.14
C ALA A 617 -17.73 3.98 8.85
N GLY A 618 -17.58 5.25 8.42
CA GLY A 618 -16.56 6.17 8.94
C GLY A 618 -15.13 5.75 8.65
N ILE A 619 -14.93 4.98 7.58
CA ILE A 619 -13.59 4.50 7.16
C ILE A 619 -12.98 5.54 6.21
N PRO A 620 -11.84 6.16 6.56
CA PRO A 620 -11.21 7.14 5.69
C PRO A 620 -10.63 6.50 4.42
N ILE A 621 -10.59 7.24 3.33
CA ILE A 621 -9.87 6.83 2.12
C ILE A 621 -8.37 6.92 2.41
N ARG A 622 -7.70 5.80 2.21
CA ARG A 622 -6.25 5.62 2.29
C ARG A 622 -5.71 5.17 0.95
N PRO A 623 -4.39 5.30 0.68
CA PRO A 623 -3.80 4.87 -0.57
C PRO A 623 -4.20 3.46 -1.03
N PRO A 624 -4.10 2.39 -0.21
CA PRO A 624 -4.50 1.06 -0.64
C PRO A 624 -6.00 0.93 -0.96
N ILE A 625 -6.87 1.71 -0.29
CA ILE A 625 -8.30 1.74 -0.58
C ILE A 625 -8.57 2.43 -1.93
N ALA A 626 -7.92 3.55 -2.19
CA ALA A 626 -8.08 4.25 -3.47
C ALA A 626 -7.59 3.40 -4.66
N ILE A 627 -6.48 2.66 -4.50
CA ILE A 627 -5.99 1.67 -5.46
C ILE A 627 -7.06 0.60 -5.73
N THR A 628 -7.80 0.18 -4.71
CA THR A 628 -8.85 -0.84 -4.82
C THR A 628 -9.91 -0.48 -5.87
N PHE A 629 -10.28 0.80 -6.00
CA PHE A 629 -11.29 1.23 -6.96
C PHE A 629 -10.86 0.96 -8.42
N SER A 630 -9.61 1.28 -8.76
CA SER A 630 -9.06 1.00 -10.10
C SER A 630 -8.94 -0.50 -10.38
N ILE A 631 -8.50 -1.27 -9.39
CA ILE A 631 -8.38 -2.73 -9.47
C ILE A 631 -9.75 -3.38 -9.66
N CYS A 632 -10.71 -3.01 -8.81
CA CYS A 632 -12.06 -3.56 -8.85
C CYS A 632 -12.79 -3.20 -10.16
N LEU A 633 -12.55 -2.01 -10.72
CA LEU A 633 -13.06 -1.66 -12.05
C LEU A 633 -12.55 -2.63 -13.11
N GLY A 634 -11.22 -2.87 -13.14
CA GLY A 634 -10.61 -3.78 -14.10
C GLY A 634 -11.13 -5.21 -14.00
N ILE A 635 -11.38 -5.71 -12.77
CA ILE A 635 -11.87 -7.08 -12.54
C ILE A 635 -13.37 -7.17 -12.79
N ALA A 636 -14.18 -6.18 -12.39
CA ALA A 636 -15.63 -6.20 -12.55
C ALA A 636 -16.05 -6.22 -14.03
N VAL A 637 -15.32 -5.51 -14.90
CA VAL A 637 -15.59 -5.47 -16.35
C VAL A 637 -15.45 -6.85 -17.02
N ASP A 638 -14.68 -7.79 -16.42
CA ASP A 638 -14.51 -9.15 -16.93
C ASP A 638 -15.86 -9.87 -17.08
N ASP A 639 -16.69 -9.88 -16.04
CA ASP A 639 -18.01 -10.51 -16.06
C ASP A 639 -18.96 -9.83 -17.06
N SER A 640 -18.99 -8.49 -17.10
CA SER A 640 -19.75 -7.72 -18.08
C SER A 640 -19.36 -8.05 -19.52
N LEU A 641 -18.05 -8.19 -19.79
CA LEU A 641 -17.51 -8.51 -21.11
C LEU A 641 -17.90 -9.93 -21.55
N HIS A 642 -17.76 -10.91 -20.67
CA HIS A 642 -18.18 -12.27 -20.94
C HIS A 642 -19.68 -12.37 -21.22
N PHE A 643 -20.50 -11.63 -20.45
CA PHE A 643 -21.94 -11.55 -20.66
C PHE A 643 -22.28 -10.98 -22.04
N LEU A 644 -21.72 -9.81 -22.37
CA LEU A 644 -22.00 -9.11 -23.65
C LEU A 644 -21.49 -9.89 -24.86
N PHE A 645 -20.29 -10.51 -24.74
CA PHE A 645 -19.76 -11.32 -25.84
C PHE A 645 -20.64 -12.55 -26.10
N ARG A 646 -21.14 -13.18 -25.06
CA ARG A 646 -22.09 -14.31 -25.19
C ARG A 646 -23.41 -13.84 -25.72
N PHE A 647 -23.97 -12.73 -25.23
CA PHE A 647 -25.19 -12.13 -25.74
C PHE A 647 -25.09 -11.82 -27.23
N TRP A 648 -23.97 -11.25 -27.67
CA TRP A 648 -23.71 -10.99 -29.09
C TRP A 648 -23.70 -12.29 -29.93
N GLN A 649 -23.10 -13.38 -29.43
CA GLN A 649 -23.14 -14.68 -30.12
C GLN A 649 -24.55 -15.27 -30.20
N GLU A 650 -25.35 -15.15 -29.15
CA GLU A 650 -26.74 -15.63 -29.15
C GLU A 650 -27.66 -14.78 -30.05
N ARG A 651 -27.44 -13.46 -30.09
CA ARG A 651 -28.16 -12.57 -31.03
C ARG A 651 -27.90 -12.90 -32.50
N LYS A 652 -26.69 -13.31 -32.85
CA LYS A 652 -26.39 -13.78 -34.22
C LYS A 652 -27.13 -15.07 -34.60
N LYS A 653 -27.46 -15.91 -33.61
CA LYS A 653 -28.19 -17.17 -33.85
C LYS A 653 -29.70 -16.99 -33.80
N ASN A 654 -30.18 -16.10 -32.96
CA ASN A 654 -31.60 -15.90 -32.70
C ASN A 654 -31.92 -14.40 -32.76
N SER A 655 -32.86 -14.02 -33.63
CA SER A 655 -33.37 -12.65 -33.68
C SER A 655 -34.21 -12.25 -32.46
N ASN A 656 -34.69 -13.24 -31.67
CA ASN A 656 -35.49 -13.01 -30.47
C ASN A 656 -34.63 -12.61 -29.28
N MET A 657 -34.86 -11.37 -28.78
CA MET A 657 -34.15 -10.75 -27.66
C MET A 657 -34.28 -11.57 -26.36
N ASP A 658 -35.52 -12.01 -26.07
CA ASP A 658 -35.80 -12.79 -24.86
C ASP A 658 -34.99 -14.08 -24.78
N LYS A 659 -34.95 -14.82 -25.89
CA LYS A 659 -34.18 -16.06 -25.97
C LYS A 659 -32.68 -15.81 -25.87
N ALA A 660 -32.18 -14.73 -26.48
CA ALA A 660 -30.77 -14.40 -26.46
C ALA A 660 -30.31 -14.05 -25.03
N ILE A 661 -31.08 -13.23 -24.30
CA ILE A 661 -30.76 -12.85 -22.89
C ILE A 661 -30.89 -14.08 -21.98
N SER A 662 -32.00 -14.85 -22.08
CA SER A 662 -32.20 -16.04 -21.24
C SER A 662 -31.07 -17.06 -21.41
N ASN A 663 -30.74 -17.37 -22.69
CA ASN A 663 -29.63 -18.30 -22.98
C ASN A 663 -28.27 -17.78 -22.46
N THR A 664 -28.05 -16.47 -22.51
CA THR A 664 -26.84 -15.86 -22.01
C THR A 664 -26.73 -16.02 -20.49
N ILE A 665 -27.80 -15.67 -19.76
CA ILE A 665 -27.83 -15.83 -18.28
C ILE A 665 -27.63 -17.32 -17.90
N GLU A 666 -28.34 -18.24 -18.59
CA GLU A 666 -28.27 -19.67 -18.26
C GLU A 666 -26.91 -20.30 -18.58
N THR A 667 -26.21 -19.84 -19.62
CA THR A 667 -24.93 -20.44 -20.05
C THR A 667 -23.70 -19.78 -19.44
N THR A 668 -23.69 -18.44 -19.33
CA THR A 668 -22.54 -17.67 -18.84
C THR A 668 -22.68 -17.36 -17.35
N GLY A 669 -23.88 -17.14 -16.84
CA GLY A 669 -24.14 -16.77 -15.46
C GLY A 669 -23.61 -17.76 -14.43
N LEU A 670 -23.54 -19.08 -14.76
CA LEU A 670 -22.96 -20.06 -13.86
C LEU A 670 -21.43 -19.89 -13.76
N ALA A 671 -20.75 -19.60 -14.86
CA ALA A 671 -19.32 -19.36 -14.87
C ALA A 671 -18.98 -18.06 -14.10
N MET A 672 -19.74 -16.98 -14.35
CA MET A 672 -19.62 -15.70 -13.63
C MET A 672 -19.85 -15.89 -12.13
N LEU A 673 -20.92 -16.57 -11.72
CA LEU A 673 -21.19 -16.86 -10.31
C LEU A 673 -20.02 -17.61 -9.65
N THR A 674 -19.42 -18.56 -10.37
CA THR A 674 -18.33 -19.37 -9.82
C THR A 674 -17.02 -18.60 -9.75
N SER A 675 -16.67 -17.83 -10.79
CA SER A 675 -15.49 -16.97 -10.80
C SER A 675 -15.57 -15.94 -9.68
N THR A 676 -16.72 -15.27 -9.52
CA THR A 676 -16.91 -14.28 -8.46
C THR A 676 -16.86 -14.88 -7.06
N ILE A 677 -17.45 -16.07 -6.82
CA ILE A 677 -17.33 -16.77 -5.52
C ILE A 677 -15.86 -17.04 -5.20
N VAL A 678 -15.09 -17.49 -6.17
CA VAL A 678 -13.66 -17.75 -6.01
C VAL A 678 -12.92 -16.45 -5.68
N LEU A 679 -13.14 -15.38 -6.45
CA LEU A 679 -12.53 -14.07 -6.25
C LEU A 679 -12.88 -13.50 -4.87
N VAL A 680 -14.16 -13.43 -4.52
CA VAL A 680 -14.65 -12.92 -3.23
C VAL A 680 -14.07 -13.72 -2.06
N SER A 681 -14.05 -15.05 -2.15
CA SER A 681 -13.46 -15.89 -1.10
C SER A 681 -11.96 -15.65 -0.95
N GLY A 682 -11.24 -15.44 -2.05
CA GLY A 682 -9.83 -15.06 -2.04
C GLY A 682 -9.58 -13.72 -1.37
N PHE A 683 -10.39 -12.69 -1.71
CA PHE A 683 -10.29 -11.37 -1.07
C PHE A 683 -10.67 -11.40 0.42
N ILE A 684 -11.60 -12.26 0.83
CA ILE A 684 -11.93 -12.45 2.26
C ILE A 684 -10.71 -12.97 3.03
N VAL A 685 -9.86 -13.82 2.45
CA VAL A 685 -8.64 -14.28 3.13
C VAL A 685 -7.71 -13.10 3.46
N ILE A 686 -7.61 -12.11 2.57
CA ILE A 686 -6.76 -10.94 2.79
C ILE A 686 -7.22 -10.11 4.01
N THR A 687 -8.47 -10.24 4.43
CA THR A 687 -8.99 -9.52 5.62
C THR A 687 -8.32 -9.91 6.94
N VAL A 688 -7.57 -11.01 6.96
CA VAL A 688 -6.81 -11.49 8.13
C VAL A 688 -5.45 -10.77 8.27
N SER A 689 -5.14 -9.81 7.39
CA SER A 689 -3.90 -9.04 7.43
C SER A 689 -3.65 -8.36 8.77
N THR A 690 -2.39 -8.27 9.14
CA THR A 690 -1.91 -7.48 10.28
C THR A 690 -2.00 -5.97 10.00
N PHE A 691 -1.95 -5.58 8.73
CA PHE A 691 -2.17 -4.19 8.30
C PHE A 691 -3.65 -3.91 8.10
N ILE A 692 -4.16 -2.85 8.75
CA ILE A 692 -5.56 -2.41 8.60
C ILE A 692 -5.88 -2.04 7.14
N PRO A 693 -5.06 -1.26 6.41
CA PRO A 693 -5.35 -0.92 5.02
C PRO A 693 -5.45 -2.13 4.10
N THR A 694 -4.61 -3.15 4.29
CA THR A 694 -4.65 -4.41 3.53
C THR A 694 -5.90 -5.21 3.86
N SER A 695 -6.29 -5.28 5.14
CA SER A 695 -7.53 -5.91 5.57
C SER A 695 -8.76 -5.22 4.94
N GLN A 696 -8.80 -3.89 4.98
CA GLN A 696 -9.87 -3.08 4.36
C GLN A 696 -9.91 -3.25 2.84
N PHE A 697 -8.75 -3.33 2.17
CA PHE A 697 -8.66 -3.68 0.75
C PHE A 697 -9.38 -5.00 0.45
N GLY A 698 -9.17 -6.04 1.26
CA GLY A 698 -9.85 -7.33 1.13
C GLY A 698 -11.37 -7.22 1.26
N VAL A 699 -11.85 -6.52 2.30
CA VAL A 699 -13.30 -6.30 2.54
C VAL A 699 -13.94 -5.54 1.39
N ILE A 700 -13.34 -4.42 0.97
CA ILE A 700 -13.90 -3.54 -0.06
C ILE A 700 -13.92 -4.25 -1.41
N SER A 701 -12.85 -4.98 -1.76
CA SER A 701 -12.81 -5.79 -2.99
C SER A 701 -13.89 -6.86 -2.99
N ALA A 702 -14.07 -7.59 -1.88
CA ALA A 702 -15.09 -8.63 -1.75
C ALA A 702 -16.52 -8.05 -1.91
N ILE A 703 -16.81 -6.92 -1.26
CA ILE A 703 -18.09 -6.21 -1.36
C ILE A 703 -18.32 -5.75 -2.80
N THR A 704 -17.33 -5.06 -3.40
CA THR A 704 -17.43 -4.49 -4.75
C THR A 704 -17.71 -5.58 -5.77
N LEU A 705 -16.97 -6.69 -5.75
CA LEU A 705 -17.15 -7.80 -6.70
C LEU A 705 -18.47 -8.53 -6.49
N THR A 706 -18.97 -8.63 -5.25
CA THR A 706 -20.30 -9.19 -4.99
C THR A 706 -21.40 -8.34 -5.60
N VAL A 707 -21.30 -7.01 -5.43
CA VAL A 707 -22.27 -6.07 -6.03
C VAL A 707 -22.14 -6.06 -7.55
N ALA A 708 -20.91 -6.16 -8.10
CA ALA A 708 -20.67 -6.25 -9.55
C ALA A 708 -21.37 -7.46 -10.17
N LEU A 709 -21.23 -8.65 -9.56
CA LEU A 709 -21.97 -9.84 -10.03
C LEU A 709 -23.48 -9.63 -10.04
N ILE A 710 -24.02 -9.03 -8.98
CA ILE A 710 -25.46 -8.76 -8.88
C ILE A 710 -25.90 -7.80 -10.00
N THR A 711 -25.15 -6.73 -10.24
CA THR A 711 -25.47 -5.75 -11.29
C THR A 711 -25.31 -6.35 -12.68
N ASP A 712 -24.31 -7.20 -12.93
CA ASP A 712 -24.10 -7.85 -14.21
C ASP A 712 -25.19 -8.89 -14.57
N ILE A 713 -25.71 -9.61 -13.58
CA ILE A 713 -26.77 -10.60 -13.82
C ILE A 713 -28.16 -9.96 -13.85
N THR A 714 -28.35 -8.78 -13.25
CA THR A 714 -29.67 -8.13 -13.13
C THR A 714 -29.77 -6.85 -13.95
N LEU A 715 -28.91 -5.85 -13.67
CA LEU A 715 -29.00 -4.53 -14.26
C LEU A 715 -28.56 -4.53 -15.72
N LEU A 716 -27.44 -5.18 -16.06
CA LEU A 716 -26.94 -5.21 -17.44
C LEU A 716 -28.00 -5.78 -18.42
N PRO A 717 -28.61 -6.96 -18.20
CA PRO A 717 -29.67 -7.44 -19.08
C PRO A 717 -30.94 -6.61 -19.00
N ALA A 718 -31.28 -5.98 -17.84
CA ALA A 718 -32.42 -5.05 -17.78
C ALA A 718 -32.20 -3.81 -18.64
N LEU A 719 -30.98 -3.25 -18.66
CA LEU A 719 -30.62 -2.14 -19.55
C LEU A 719 -30.69 -2.55 -21.03
N LEU A 720 -30.27 -3.76 -21.39
CA LEU A 720 -30.39 -4.28 -22.76
C LEU A 720 -31.84 -4.46 -23.18
N TYR A 721 -32.76 -4.79 -22.26
CA TYR A 721 -34.20 -4.81 -22.56
C TYR A 721 -34.80 -3.41 -22.79
N LEU A 722 -34.41 -2.44 -21.98
CA LEU A 722 -34.95 -1.07 -22.06
C LEU A 722 -34.32 -0.27 -23.20
N PHE A 723 -33.07 -0.56 -23.51
CA PHE A 723 -32.30 0.12 -24.56
C PHE A 723 -31.75 -0.90 -25.55
N PRO A 724 -32.60 -1.47 -26.43
CA PRO A 724 -32.18 -2.47 -27.40
C PRO A 724 -31.03 -1.96 -28.26
N VAL A 725 -29.98 -2.77 -28.36
CA VAL A 725 -28.78 -2.45 -29.14
C VAL A 725 -28.83 -3.22 -30.46
N GLN A 726 -28.71 -2.52 -31.59
CA GLN A 726 -28.52 -3.12 -32.90
C GLN A 726 -27.00 -3.26 -33.14
N PHE A 727 -26.53 -4.46 -33.39
CA PHE A 727 -25.17 -4.70 -33.86
C PHE A 727 -25.09 -4.39 -35.38
N ILE A 728 -24.04 -3.69 -35.82
CA ILE A 728 -23.88 -3.15 -37.17
C ILE A 728 -24.06 -4.23 -38.29
N LYS A 729 -23.95 -5.52 -37.98
CA LYS A 729 -24.20 -6.61 -38.96
C LYS A 729 -25.66 -7.01 -39.14
N ASP A 730 -26.60 -6.43 -38.40
CA ASP A 730 -28.03 -6.70 -38.61
C ASP A 730 -28.62 -5.89 -39.82
N LYS A 731 -27.85 -4.98 -40.46
CA LYS A 731 -28.25 -4.17 -41.57
C LYS A 731 -28.29 -4.86 -42.96
N ASN A 732 -27.85 -6.11 -43.05
CA ASN A 732 -27.81 -6.84 -44.34
C ASN A 732 -28.90 -7.93 -44.47
N ASN A 733 -29.97 -7.87 -43.72
CA ASN A 733 -31.11 -8.78 -43.80
C ASN A 733 -32.47 -8.01 -43.97
N ASP A 734 -32.45 -6.82 -44.60
CA ASP A 734 -33.65 -6.20 -45.17
C ASP A 734 -33.51 -6.10 -46.69
#